data_3b88b9d8dd78eb0c7c362f89559b75d4
#
_entry.id   3b88b9d8dd78eb0c7c362f89559b75d4
#
_cell.length_a   1.000
_cell.length_b   1.000
_cell.length_c   1.000
_cell.angle_alpha   90.00
_cell.angle_beta   90.00
_cell.angle_gamma   90.00
#
_symmetry.space_group_name_H-M   'P 1'
#
loop_
_entity.id
_entity.type
_entity.pdbx_description
1 polymer ?
#
loop_
_entity_poly.entity_id
_entity_poly.type
_entity_poly.pdbx_seq_one_letter_code
_entity_poly.pdbx_strand_id
1 'polypeptide(L)'
;MPTKAKNGKALLIVESPSKVKTISGYLGNEFLVDSSMGHIRDLPQPSELPENLKKGPVGKFAVNIDDDFDPYYVVNPDKKKKVAELKRKLKDVDALYLATDGDREGEAIAWHLKEVLKPKVPVYRMTFPEITREAIERAFGELRDIDLHLVDAQETRRILDRIYGYEISPVLWRKVGRGLSAGRVQSVATRLVVERERERMAFVAANYWDLTGHFITTSNEGFDAKLVAVDGTRVATGKDFADDGTLTSTKVTHLSEAEARTLAEALTAAPFSVRSVETKPYKRRPAAPFTTSTLQQEAARKLRFSSRVTMQVAQRLYESGYITYMRTDSVALSDQAVKAARRQASELYGTEYVPSAPRTYASKSKNAQEAHEAIRPAGDAFRTPDAVRGTLSNDEYRLYELIWKRTIASQMADATGSTASVRLGATASNGRDAEFAASGTVITFRGFLAAYEEGVDATRLAERDAKNAEKRLPALAQGDSLTAEKLEAAGHETLPPPRYTEASLVKTLDELGIGRPSTYAAVISTIMDRGYVQVRSGSLVPSWTAFSVVRLLETSFGPYVNYEFTAQMEEDLDRIARGEESRVEWLGDFYFGGGVQKKRGLKPIVDNLGDIDARDINSIRIADGIVLRVGKFGPYLEAEGTVNTETGEVSDPVRANVPTDLAPDELTAEKAKELLEQGKSDGRVLGTDPTTGNQIIARDGRYGPYVTEVIEEMTEEQIQAYLDAQPTEYYKNGKPKPKKKPKPAKPRTASLFKSMDLATVTLEDALKLLSLPRVLGTDAEGNEITVQNGRFGPYLKKGTDSRSIGSEEEIFTITLEQALDIYAQPKQRGRAAAKPPLAELGVDPNSEKNIVVKDGRFGPYITDGVTNITVPRSETIESLTHERAVELLAEKRAKGPAKRKPAAKKTTAKKSTAKKTTAKKSTTAKKTAAKKD
;
A
#
# COMPACT_ATOMS: atom_id res chain seq x y z
N MET A 1 24.41 -5.04 -40.82
CA MET A 1 23.13 -5.72 -41.11
C MET A 1 23.32 -7.18 -40.84
N PRO A 2 22.47 -7.84 -40.01
CA PRO A 2 22.58 -9.28 -39.76
C PRO A 2 22.44 -10.04 -41.10
N THR A 3 23.14 -11.16 -41.24
CA THR A 3 23.11 -12.04 -42.39
C THR A 3 21.69 -12.34 -42.80
N LYS A 4 21.32 -12.03 -44.06
CA LYS A 4 19.97 -12.28 -44.59
C LYS A 4 19.59 -13.75 -44.36
N ALA A 5 18.52 -13.93 -43.59
CA ALA A 5 17.89 -15.23 -43.36
C ALA A 5 17.53 -15.90 -44.70
N LYS A 6 17.71 -17.22 -44.87
CA LYS A 6 17.51 -17.96 -46.12
C LYS A 6 16.11 -17.80 -46.74
N ASN A 7 15.07 -17.62 -45.92
CA ASN A 7 13.69 -17.31 -46.32
C ASN A 7 13.25 -15.86 -45.99
N GLY A 8 14.15 -15.04 -45.43
CA GLY A 8 13.92 -13.64 -45.15
C GLY A 8 13.01 -13.35 -43.97
N LYS A 9 12.66 -14.32 -43.10
CA LYS A 9 11.76 -14.09 -41.91
C LYS A 9 12.43 -14.45 -40.60
N ALA A 10 12.24 -13.61 -39.60
CA ALA A 10 12.68 -13.86 -38.23
C ALA A 10 11.51 -13.70 -37.22
N LEU A 11 11.53 -14.48 -36.14
CA LEU A 11 10.61 -14.32 -35.03
C LEU A 11 11.30 -13.52 -33.93
N LEU A 12 10.69 -12.38 -33.52
CA LEU A 12 11.13 -11.56 -32.40
C LEU A 12 10.10 -11.70 -31.29
N ILE A 13 10.51 -12.16 -30.09
CA ILE A 13 9.63 -12.35 -28.95
C ILE A 13 9.98 -11.35 -27.85
N VAL A 14 8.98 -10.58 -27.45
CA VAL A 14 9.01 -9.67 -26.29
C VAL A 14 8.12 -10.20 -25.16
N GLU A 15 8.14 -9.59 -23.96
CA GLU A 15 7.33 -10.08 -22.85
C GLU A 15 5.89 -9.55 -22.85
N SER A 16 5.58 -8.42 -23.54
CA SER A 16 4.23 -7.82 -23.46
C SER A 16 3.60 -7.53 -24.83
N PRO A 17 2.25 -7.64 -24.96
CA PRO A 17 1.54 -7.27 -26.19
C PRO A 17 1.66 -5.79 -26.56
N SER A 18 1.85 -4.89 -25.58
CA SER A 18 2.04 -3.46 -25.83
C SER A 18 3.32 -3.21 -26.62
N LYS A 19 4.41 -3.86 -26.22
CA LYS A 19 5.70 -3.80 -26.96
C LYS A 19 5.58 -4.32 -28.37
N VAL A 20 4.83 -5.42 -28.60
CA VAL A 20 4.59 -5.95 -29.95
C VAL A 20 4.05 -4.85 -30.86
N LYS A 21 3.06 -4.10 -30.39
CA LYS A 21 2.44 -3.03 -31.20
C LYS A 21 3.44 -1.93 -31.56
N THR A 22 4.25 -1.49 -30.59
CA THR A 22 5.24 -0.43 -30.78
C THR A 22 6.37 -0.87 -31.70
N ILE A 23 6.97 -2.04 -31.44
CA ILE A 23 8.13 -2.55 -32.17
C ILE A 23 7.76 -2.96 -33.59
N SER A 24 6.59 -3.58 -33.82
CA SER A 24 6.11 -3.89 -35.16
C SER A 24 5.96 -2.66 -36.05
N GLY A 25 5.73 -1.48 -35.47
CA GLY A 25 5.70 -0.21 -36.23
C GLY A 25 7.07 0.29 -36.69
N TYR A 26 8.15 -0.25 -36.09
CA TYR A 26 9.53 0.14 -36.45
C TYR A 26 10.23 -0.87 -37.36
N LEU A 27 9.86 -2.16 -37.25
CA LEU A 27 10.46 -3.25 -38.03
C LEU A 27 9.66 -3.53 -39.31
N GLY A 28 10.35 -3.97 -40.33
CA GLY A 28 9.74 -4.37 -41.62
C GLY A 28 9.04 -5.73 -41.59
N ASN A 29 8.44 -6.12 -42.70
CA ASN A 29 7.69 -7.36 -42.89
C ASN A 29 8.54 -8.63 -42.76
N GLU A 30 9.85 -8.50 -42.68
CA GLU A 30 10.81 -9.57 -42.43
C GLU A 30 10.83 -10.06 -41.00
N PHE A 31 10.30 -9.27 -40.06
CA PHE A 31 10.15 -9.61 -38.63
C PHE A 31 8.71 -9.94 -38.26
N LEU A 32 8.51 -11.13 -37.70
CA LEU A 32 7.29 -11.52 -37.04
C LEU A 32 7.44 -11.22 -35.56
N VAL A 33 6.85 -10.12 -35.11
CA VAL A 33 6.92 -9.73 -33.69
C VAL A 33 5.78 -10.36 -32.91
N ASP A 34 6.07 -10.98 -31.77
CA ASP A 34 5.07 -11.57 -30.87
C ASP A 34 5.49 -11.45 -29.40
N SER A 35 4.61 -11.79 -28.46
CA SER A 35 4.91 -11.73 -27.03
C SER A 35 4.74 -13.07 -26.33
N SER A 36 5.53 -13.29 -25.28
CA SER A 36 5.33 -14.39 -24.33
C SER A 36 4.18 -14.15 -23.35
N MET A 37 3.74 -12.89 -23.21
CA MET A 37 2.79 -12.43 -22.18
C MET A 37 3.34 -12.66 -20.75
N GLY A 38 4.63 -12.34 -20.52
CA GLY A 38 5.36 -12.56 -19.27
C GLY A 38 5.95 -13.96 -19.18
N HIS A 39 6.21 -14.44 -17.97
CA HIS A 39 6.73 -15.79 -17.72
C HIS A 39 5.79 -16.86 -18.25
N ILE A 40 6.34 -17.85 -18.98
CA ILE A 40 5.57 -18.98 -19.55
C ILE A 40 5.57 -20.22 -18.67
N ARG A 41 6.52 -20.36 -17.75
CA ARG A 41 6.61 -21.44 -16.77
C ARG A 41 7.01 -20.90 -15.40
N ASP A 42 6.63 -21.63 -14.35
CA ASP A 42 6.97 -21.31 -12.96
C ASP A 42 7.00 -22.60 -12.13
N LEU A 43 7.44 -22.49 -10.86
CA LEU A 43 7.32 -23.55 -9.87
C LEU A 43 5.84 -23.78 -9.52
N PRO A 44 5.28 -24.99 -9.67
CA PRO A 44 3.89 -25.27 -9.29
C PRO A 44 3.69 -25.20 -7.78
N GLN A 45 2.44 -25.12 -7.34
CA GLN A 45 2.12 -25.36 -5.95
C GLN A 45 2.38 -26.84 -5.61
N PRO A 46 2.82 -27.19 -4.37
CA PRO A 46 3.02 -28.59 -3.99
C PRO A 46 1.78 -29.48 -4.21
N SER A 47 0.58 -28.90 -4.06
CA SER A 47 -0.68 -29.60 -4.34
C SER A 47 -0.89 -29.95 -5.81
N GLU A 48 -0.24 -29.23 -6.73
CA GLU A 48 -0.35 -29.39 -8.19
C GLU A 48 0.71 -30.35 -8.76
N LEU A 49 1.67 -30.77 -7.92
CA LEU A 49 2.68 -31.74 -8.30
C LEU A 49 2.04 -33.10 -8.66
N PRO A 50 2.63 -33.86 -9.61
CA PRO A 50 2.27 -35.24 -9.84
C PRO A 50 2.38 -36.09 -8.55
N GLU A 51 1.50 -37.07 -8.37
CA GLU A 51 1.43 -37.86 -7.13
C GLU A 51 2.77 -38.55 -6.76
N ASN A 52 3.52 -38.99 -7.74
CA ASN A 52 4.84 -39.61 -7.55
C ASN A 52 5.89 -38.63 -7.04
N LEU A 53 5.73 -37.33 -7.24
CA LEU A 53 6.67 -36.29 -6.78
C LEU A 53 6.27 -35.69 -5.42
N LYS A 54 5.01 -35.81 -5.01
CA LYS A 54 4.51 -35.21 -3.75
C LYS A 54 5.22 -35.75 -2.50
N LYS A 55 5.66 -37.00 -2.50
CA LYS A 55 6.33 -37.66 -1.36
C LYS A 55 7.85 -37.64 -1.43
N GLY A 56 8.43 -37.16 -2.52
CA GLY A 56 9.88 -37.07 -2.73
C GLY A 56 10.49 -35.74 -2.30
N PRO A 57 11.78 -35.51 -2.52
CA PRO A 57 12.52 -34.30 -2.14
C PRO A 57 11.96 -33.04 -2.81
N VAL A 58 11.31 -33.17 -3.97
CA VAL A 58 10.64 -32.08 -4.68
C VAL A 58 9.30 -31.68 -4.01
N GLY A 59 8.71 -32.58 -3.21
CA GLY A 59 7.30 -32.48 -2.80
C GLY A 59 6.95 -31.24 -1.98
N LYS A 60 7.85 -30.76 -1.14
CA LYS A 60 7.62 -29.61 -0.24
C LYS A 60 7.68 -28.26 -0.97
N PHE A 61 8.62 -28.09 -1.88
CA PHE A 61 8.93 -26.77 -2.47
C PHE A 61 8.75 -26.70 -3.99
N ALA A 62 8.51 -27.82 -4.67
CA ALA A 62 8.71 -27.97 -6.12
C ALA A 62 10.17 -27.70 -6.54
N VAL A 63 11.12 -27.96 -5.64
CA VAL A 63 12.56 -27.83 -5.81
C VAL A 63 13.21 -29.05 -5.17
N ASN A 64 14.15 -29.70 -5.85
CA ASN A 64 14.91 -30.82 -5.31
C ASN A 64 16.09 -30.29 -4.47
N ILE A 65 15.84 -30.17 -3.16
CA ILE A 65 16.85 -29.63 -2.23
C ILE A 65 18.04 -30.54 -2.00
N ASP A 66 17.92 -31.84 -2.33
CA ASP A 66 18.96 -32.86 -2.15
C ASP A 66 19.83 -33.05 -3.41
N ASP A 67 19.47 -32.36 -4.51
CA ASP A 67 20.12 -32.42 -5.81
C ASP A 67 20.27 -31.00 -6.37
N ASP A 68 21.26 -30.27 -5.91
CA ASP A 68 21.68 -28.94 -6.33
C ASP A 68 20.55 -27.88 -6.40
N PHE A 69 19.50 -28.06 -5.58
CA PHE A 69 18.30 -27.21 -5.59
C PHE A 69 17.62 -27.12 -6.98
N ASP A 70 17.61 -28.27 -7.72
CA ASP A 70 17.01 -28.33 -9.05
C ASP A 70 15.50 -28.01 -9.02
N PRO A 71 15.04 -26.96 -9.74
CA PRO A 71 13.64 -26.52 -9.72
C PRO A 71 12.77 -27.32 -10.69
N TYR A 72 11.65 -27.83 -10.21
CA TYR A 72 10.65 -28.50 -11.03
C TYR A 72 9.73 -27.48 -11.69
N TYR A 73 10.06 -27.04 -12.89
CA TYR A 73 9.26 -26.07 -13.65
C TYR A 73 8.14 -26.70 -14.45
N VAL A 74 6.97 -26.06 -14.44
CA VAL A 74 5.82 -26.40 -15.28
C VAL A 74 5.37 -25.22 -16.12
N VAL A 75 4.89 -25.50 -17.34
CA VAL A 75 4.26 -24.46 -18.16
C VAL A 75 2.92 -24.11 -17.56
N ASN A 76 2.72 -22.84 -17.25
CA ASN A 76 1.49 -22.33 -16.66
C ASN A 76 0.27 -22.70 -17.54
N PRO A 77 -0.83 -23.19 -16.94
CA PRO A 77 -2.00 -23.66 -17.71
C PRO A 77 -2.56 -22.62 -18.69
N ASP A 78 -2.60 -21.35 -18.28
CA ASP A 78 -3.06 -20.21 -19.10
C ASP A 78 -2.11 -19.89 -20.28
N LYS A 79 -0.81 -20.28 -20.19
CA LYS A 79 0.22 -20.03 -21.21
C LYS A 79 0.33 -21.16 -22.25
N LYS A 80 -0.25 -22.34 -22.02
CA LYS A 80 -0.14 -23.49 -22.94
C LYS A 80 -0.54 -23.14 -24.38
N LYS A 81 -1.62 -22.37 -24.55
CA LYS A 81 -2.08 -21.92 -25.88
C LYS A 81 -1.05 -21.00 -26.55
N LYS A 82 -0.48 -20.06 -25.77
CA LYS A 82 0.53 -19.12 -26.28
C LYS A 82 1.82 -19.82 -26.68
N VAL A 83 2.28 -20.75 -25.87
CA VAL A 83 3.44 -21.59 -26.18
C VAL A 83 3.22 -22.39 -27.47
N ALA A 84 2.04 -22.99 -27.65
CA ALA A 84 1.70 -23.72 -28.89
C ALA A 84 1.69 -22.79 -30.12
N GLU A 85 1.17 -21.56 -29.97
CA GLU A 85 1.21 -20.54 -31.04
C GLU A 85 2.65 -20.16 -31.40
N LEU A 86 3.50 -19.87 -30.43
CA LEU A 86 4.89 -19.52 -30.65
C LEU A 86 5.67 -20.67 -31.32
N LYS A 87 5.45 -21.93 -30.88
CA LYS A 87 6.04 -23.13 -31.52
C LYS A 87 5.62 -23.25 -32.98
N ARG A 88 4.39 -22.89 -33.34
CA ARG A 88 3.95 -22.91 -34.75
C ARG A 88 4.67 -21.85 -35.56
N LYS A 89 4.70 -20.59 -35.06
CA LYS A 89 5.39 -19.48 -35.74
C LYS A 89 6.88 -19.74 -35.93
N LEU A 90 7.51 -20.40 -34.94
CA LEU A 90 8.92 -20.73 -34.97
C LEU A 90 9.30 -21.73 -36.12
N LYS A 91 8.37 -22.50 -36.67
CA LYS A 91 8.62 -23.43 -37.79
C LYS A 91 8.81 -22.70 -39.12
N ASP A 92 8.30 -21.48 -39.22
CA ASP A 92 8.21 -20.72 -40.48
C ASP A 92 9.26 -19.60 -40.56
N VAL A 93 10.27 -19.62 -39.66
CA VAL A 93 11.29 -18.57 -39.57
C VAL A 93 12.71 -19.17 -39.54
N ASP A 94 13.71 -18.36 -39.89
CA ASP A 94 15.13 -18.76 -40.01
C ASP A 94 15.95 -18.32 -38.76
N ALA A 95 15.42 -17.46 -37.92
CA ALA A 95 16.07 -17.01 -36.68
C ALA A 95 15.05 -16.64 -35.62
N LEU A 96 15.46 -16.78 -34.34
CA LEU A 96 14.70 -16.36 -33.15
C LEU A 96 15.47 -15.26 -32.42
N TYR A 97 14.81 -14.12 -32.21
CA TYR A 97 15.30 -13.03 -31.38
C TYR A 97 14.50 -12.97 -30.08
N LEU A 98 15.18 -13.06 -28.95
CA LEU A 98 14.60 -12.94 -27.63
C LEU A 98 14.86 -11.51 -27.11
N ALA A 99 13.86 -10.65 -27.25
CA ALA A 99 13.95 -9.20 -27.02
C ALA A 99 13.15 -8.77 -25.76
N THR A 100 13.27 -9.56 -24.71
CA THR A 100 12.75 -9.26 -23.39
C THR A 100 13.62 -8.20 -22.69
N ASP A 101 13.13 -7.59 -21.60
CA ASP A 101 13.84 -6.53 -20.86
C ASP A 101 15.28 -6.94 -20.48
N GLY A 102 16.13 -5.95 -20.26
CA GLY A 102 17.55 -6.17 -19.95
C GLY A 102 17.83 -6.52 -18.48
N ASP A 103 16.80 -6.75 -17.65
CA ASP A 103 16.96 -7.17 -16.27
C ASP A 103 16.95 -8.70 -16.09
N ARG A 104 17.22 -9.18 -14.86
CA ARG A 104 17.22 -10.62 -14.52
C ARG A 104 15.91 -11.32 -14.87
N GLU A 105 14.78 -10.63 -14.69
CA GLU A 105 13.45 -11.18 -15.03
C GLU A 105 13.32 -11.39 -16.54
N GLY A 106 13.74 -10.41 -17.34
CA GLY A 106 13.74 -10.53 -18.80
C GLY A 106 14.69 -11.60 -19.31
N GLU A 107 15.87 -11.75 -18.70
CA GLU A 107 16.83 -12.80 -19.01
C GLU A 107 16.26 -14.20 -18.72
N ALA A 108 15.63 -14.37 -17.55
CA ALA A 108 14.98 -15.63 -17.19
C ALA A 108 13.80 -15.95 -18.11
N ILE A 109 13.00 -14.94 -18.53
CA ILE A 109 11.93 -15.15 -19.52
C ILE A 109 12.52 -15.65 -20.85
N ALA A 110 13.62 -15.05 -21.32
CA ALA A 110 14.31 -15.45 -22.54
C ALA A 110 14.80 -16.90 -22.44
N TRP A 111 15.44 -17.26 -21.33
CA TRP A 111 15.88 -18.62 -21.06
C TRP A 111 14.73 -19.62 -21.01
N HIS A 112 13.67 -19.33 -20.29
CA HIS A 112 12.47 -20.17 -20.21
C HIS A 112 11.83 -20.38 -21.59
N LEU A 113 11.83 -19.34 -22.46
CA LEU A 113 11.35 -19.45 -23.83
C LEU A 113 12.23 -20.41 -24.65
N LYS A 114 13.55 -20.27 -24.58
CA LYS A 114 14.50 -21.17 -25.28
C LYS A 114 14.31 -22.62 -24.87
N GLU A 115 14.20 -22.87 -23.52
CA GLU A 115 14.02 -24.23 -22.98
C GLU A 115 12.68 -24.87 -23.39
N VAL A 116 11.59 -24.11 -23.40
CA VAL A 116 10.25 -24.64 -23.72
C VAL A 116 10.04 -24.77 -25.23
N LEU A 117 10.50 -23.79 -26.01
CA LEU A 117 10.29 -23.77 -27.46
C LEU A 117 11.25 -24.74 -28.19
N LYS A 118 12.44 -25.00 -27.67
CA LYS A 118 13.49 -25.86 -28.23
C LYS A 118 13.76 -25.53 -29.71
N PRO A 119 14.15 -24.27 -30.01
CA PRO A 119 14.36 -23.82 -31.38
C PRO A 119 15.45 -24.64 -32.11
N LYS A 120 15.22 -24.89 -33.41
CA LYS A 120 16.23 -25.51 -34.32
C LYS A 120 16.94 -24.47 -35.17
N VAL A 121 16.58 -23.21 -35.02
CA VAL A 121 17.17 -22.05 -35.69
C VAL A 121 18.11 -21.31 -34.75
N PRO A 122 19.04 -20.48 -35.27
CA PRO A 122 19.86 -19.60 -34.44
C PRO A 122 19.00 -18.74 -33.49
N VAL A 123 19.47 -18.59 -32.23
CA VAL A 123 18.82 -17.82 -31.19
C VAL A 123 19.74 -16.67 -30.79
N TYR A 124 19.19 -15.47 -30.76
CA TYR A 124 19.92 -14.25 -30.39
C TYR A 124 19.21 -13.57 -29.25
N ARG A 125 19.95 -13.13 -28.25
CA ARG A 125 19.48 -12.25 -27.18
C ARG A 125 19.70 -10.80 -27.62
N MET A 126 18.65 -9.99 -27.50
CA MET A 126 18.61 -8.58 -27.87
C MET A 126 18.06 -7.75 -26.72
N THR A 127 18.75 -6.71 -26.29
CA THR A 127 18.32 -5.81 -25.23
C THR A 127 18.41 -4.36 -25.69
N PHE A 128 17.51 -3.51 -25.21
CA PHE A 128 17.50 -2.08 -25.48
C PHE A 128 16.96 -1.30 -24.26
N PRO A 129 17.56 -0.15 -23.92
CA PRO A 129 17.16 0.64 -22.75
C PRO A 129 15.85 1.42 -22.96
N GLU A 130 15.41 1.59 -24.20
CA GLU A 130 14.21 2.32 -24.61
C GLU A 130 13.62 1.74 -25.90
N ILE A 131 12.31 1.93 -26.10
CA ILE A 131 11.62 1.42 -27.28
C ILE A 131 11.48 2.54 -28.32
N THR A 132 12.59 2.87 -28.96
CA THR A 132 12.67 3.81 -30.09
C THR A 132 13.24 3.05 -31.31
N ARG A 133 13.03 3.61 -32.54
CA ARG A 133 13.58 3.02 -33.74
C ARG A 133 15.11 2.92 -33.68
N GLU A 134 15.73 4.01 -33.27
CA GLU A 134 17.19 4.15 -33.19
C GLU A 134 17.80 3.17 -32.16
N ALA A 135 17.15 2.98 -31.00
CA ALA A 135 17.62 2.04 -30.00
C ALA A 135 17.49 0.57 -30.47
N ILE A 136 16.41 0.25 -31.17
CA ILE A 136 16.20 -1.10 -31.72
C ILE A 136 17.21 -1.37 -32.85
N GLU A 137 17.47 -0.39 -33.73
CA GLU A 137 18.48 -0.54 -34.78
C GLU A 137 19.89 -0.72 -34.23
N ARG A 138 20.27 0.00 -33.16
CA ARG A 138 21.54 -0.22 -32.44
C ARG A 138 21.63 -1.63 -31.85
N ALA A 139 20.56 -2.09 -31.21
CA ALA A 139 20.52 -3.38 -30.56
C ALA A 139 20.72 -4.57 -31.52
N PHE A 140 20.43 -4.45 -32.83
CA PHE A 140 20.80 -5.43 -33.85
C PHE A 140 22.30 -5.53 -34.07
N GLY A 141 23.07 -4.50 -33.75
CA GLY A 141 24.54 -4.53 -33.76
C GLY A 141 25.18 -5.14 -32.53
N GLU A 142 24.41 -5.34 -31.44
CA GLU A 142 24.88 -5.75 -30.12
C GLU A 142 24.24 -7.07 -29.64
N LEU A 143 23.99 -7.98 -30.59
CA LEU A 143 23.42 -9.30 -30.30
C LEU A 143 24.38 -10.15 -29.46
N ARG A 144 23.83 -10.87 -28.48
CA ARG A 144 24.59 -11.75 -27.59
C ARG A 144 23.86 -13.07 -27.33
N ASP A 145 24.49 -13.95 -26.59
CA ASP A 145 23.84 -15.12 -26.01
C ASP A 145 23.09 -14.75 -24.73
N ILE A 146 22.25 -15.65 -24.22
CA ILE A 146 21.63 -15.54 -22.92
C ILE A 146 22.70 -15.57 -21.82
N ASP A 147 22.66 -14.61 -20.92
CA ASP A 147 23.54 -14.57 -19.76
C ASP A 147 23.02 -15.50 -18.67
N LEU A 148 23.73 -16.64 -18.49
CA LEU A 148 23.32 -17.65 -17.53
C LEU A 148 23.50 -17.20 -16.07
N HIS A 149 24.42 -16.27 -15.78
CA HIS A 149 24.60 -15.76 -14.42
C HIS A 149 23.40 -14.91 -13.99
N LEU A 150 22.83 -14.12 -14.91
CA LEU A 150 21.58 -13.40 -14.65
C LEU A 150 20.40 -14.35 -14.45
N VAL A 151 20.36 -15.45 -15.23
CA VAL A 151 19.36 -16.52 -15.04
C VAL A 151 19.51 -17.17 -13.67
N ASP A 152 20.74 -17.54 -13.28
CA ASP A 152 21.05 -18.15 -11.98
C ASP A 152 20.62 -17.25 -10.80
N ALA A 153 20.86 -15.95 -10.91
CA ALA A 153 20.46 -14.97 -9.88
C ALA A 153 18.94 -14.88 -9.75
N GLN A 154 18.20 -14.88 -10.86
CA GLN A 154 16.73 -14.88 -10.85
C GLN A 154 16.18 -16.20 -10.29
N GLU A 155 16.76 -17.33 -10.70
CA GLU A 155 16.37 -18.66 -10.25
C GLU A 155 16.67 -18.84 -8.76
N THR A 156 17.84 -18.43 -8.30
CA THR A 156 18.21 -18.39 -6.86
C THR A 156 17.19 -17.61 -6.08
N ARG A 157 16.84 -16.42 -6.52
CA ARG A 157 15.81 -15.59 -5.88
C ARG A 157 14.46 -16.31 -5.82
N ARG A 158 14.05 -16.94 -6.93
CA ARG A 158 12.76 -17.64 -7.00
C ARG A 158 12.70 -18.84 -6.05
N ILE A 159 13.79 -19.61 -5.97
CA ILE A 159 13.96 -20.75 -5.06
C ILE A 159 13.99 -20.26 -3.59
N LEU A 160 14.79 -19.24 -3.32
CA LEU A 160 14.92 -18.64 -2.00
C LEU A 160 13.57 -18.14 -1.46
N ASP A 161 12.82 -17.36 -2.25
CA ASP A 161 11.51 -16.85 -1.84
C ASP A 161 10.50 -18.00 -1.62
N ARG A 162 10.61 -19.10 -2.38
CA ARG A 162 9.81 -20.30 -2.20
C ARG A 162 10.16 -21.01 -0.87
N ILE A 163 11.41 -21.28 -0.60
CA ILE A 163 11.88 -21.96 0.60
C ILE A 163 11.53 -21.13 1.84
N TYR A 164 11.90 -19.85 1.84
CA TYR A 164 11.62 -18.93 2.95
C TYR A 164 10.12 -18.87 3.29
N GLY A 165 9.30 -18.65 2.26
CA GLY A 165 7.86 -18.52 2.43
C GLY A 165 7.20 -19.81 2.93
N TYR A 166 7.62 -20.97 2.45
CA TYR A 166 7.04 -22.28 2.78
C TYR A 166 7.54 -22.88 4.10
N GLU A 167 8.71 -22.45 4.58
CA GLU A 167 9.19 -22.82 5.93
C GLU A 167 8.54 -21.95 6.99
N ILE A 168 8.47 -20.64 6.81
CA ILE A 168 8.08 -19.73 7.89
C ILE A 168 6.57 -19.47 7.93
N SER A 169 5.88 -19.34 6.78
CA SER A 169 4.43 -19.03 6.79
C SER A 169 3.57 -20.06 7.52
N PRO A 170 3.83 -21.38 7.47
CA PRO A 170 3.08 -22.36 8.27
C PRO A 170 3.22 -22.17 9.78
N VAL A 171 4.33 -21.61 10.26
CA VAL A 171 4.53 -21.27 11.68
C VAL A 171 3.61 -20.11 12.06
N LEU A 172 3.54 -19.06 11.20
CA LEU A 172 2.60 -17.96 11.37
C LEU A 172 1.15 -18.45 11.42
N TRP A 173 0.77 -19.41 10.54
CA TRP A 173 -0.61 -19.94 10.54
C TRP A 173 -0.98 -20.68 11.81
N ARG A 174 -0.04 -21.38 12.41
CA ARG A 174 -0.27 -22.15 13.65
C ARG A 174 -0.28 -21.27 14.89
N LYS A 175 0.54 -20.21 14.91
CA LYS A 175 0.81 -19.44 16.14
C LYS A 175 0.17 -18.06 16.16
N VAL A 176 -0.12 -17.45 15.00
CA VAL A 176 -0.77 -16.13 14.89
C VAL A 176 -2.12 -16.23 14.19
N GLY A 177 -2.17 -16.59 12.88
CA GLY A 177 -3.44 -16.67 12.18
C GLY A 177 -3.31 -17.19 10.75
N ARG A 178 -4.41 -17.80 10.24
CA ARG A 178 -4.44 -18.34 8.86
C ARG A 178 -4.39 -17.23 7.82
N GLY A 179 -3.77 -17.50 6.68
CA GLY A 179 -3.70 -16.57 5.53
C GLY A 179 -2.58 -15.54 5.63
N LEU A 180 -1.82 -15.52 6.74
CA LEU A 180 -0.62 -14.70 6.88
C LEU A 180 0.53 -15.28 6.05
N SER A 181 1.50 -14.46 5.68
CA SER A 181 2.68 -14.91 4.96
C SER A 181 3.94 -14.21 5.45
N ALA A 182 5.02 -14.94 5.49
CA ALA A 182 6.36 -14.39 5.61
C ALA A 182 7.00 -14.32 4.23
N GLY A 183 7.82 -13.31 4.01
CA GLY A 183 8.64 -13.15 2.83
C GLY A 183 9.85 -12.30 3.18
N ARG A 184 10.96 -12.57 2.56
CA ARG A 184 12.27 -12.03 2.86
C ARG A 184 12.28 -10.50 3.04
N VAL A 185 11.78 -9.76 2.05
CA VAL A 185 11.72 -8.29 2.09
C VAL A 185 10.45 -7.79 2.78
N GLN A 186 9.29 -8.45 2.56
CA GLN A 186 8.02 -8.01 3.16
C GLN A 186 8.02 -8.06 4.69
N SER A 187 8.67 -9.08 5.29
CA SER A 187 8.75 -9.21 6.75
C SER A 187 9.56 -8.09 7.36
N VAL A 188 10.66 -7.72 6.73
CA VAL A 188 11.52 -6.61 7.13
C VAL A 188 10.83 -5.26 6.93
N ALA A 189 10.12 -5.05 5.82
CA ALA A 189 9.34 -3.84 5.61
C ALA A 189 8.22 -3.69 6.65
N THR A 190 7.55 -4.80 7.04
CA THR A 190 6.56 -4.81 8.12
C THR A 190 7.21 -4.47 9.46
N ARG A 191 8.40 -5.01 9.74
CA ARG A 191 9.17 -4.74 10.95
C ARG A 191 9.52 -3.26 11.09
N LEU A 192 10.01 -2.59 10.03
CA LEU A 192 10.29 -1.14 10.02
C LEU A 192 9.05 -0.32 10.43
N VAL A 193 7.87 -0.66 9.90
CA VAL A 193 6.63 0.05 10.23
C VAL A 193 6.21 -0.21 11.69
N VAL A 194 6.36 -1.45 12.18
CA VAL A 194 6.04 -1.82 13.58
C VAL A 194 7.03 -1.18 14.56
N GLU A 195 8.33 -1.16 14.27
CA GLU A 195 9.33 -0.51 15.12
C GLU A 195 9.04 1.00 15.24
N ARG A 196 8.72 1.68 14.13
CA ARG A 196 8.31 3.09 14.16
C ARG A 196 7.07 3.31 15.04
N GLU A 197 6.12 2.41 15.01
CA GLU A 197 4.94 2.52 15.86
C GLU A 197 5.27 2.23 17.33
N ARG A 198 6.18 1.29 17.62
CA ARG A 198 6.70 1.06 18.99
C ARG A 198 7.41 2.32 19.53
N GLU A 199 8.23 2.99 18.70
CA GLU A 199 8.86 4.29 19.05
C GLU A 199 7.79 5.32 19.42
N ARG A 200 6.71 5.42 18.64
CA ARG A 200 5.59 6.33 18.89
C ARG A 200 4.81 6.00 20.15
N MET A 201 4.54 4.72 20.40
CA MET A 201 3.87 4.25 21.64
C MET A 201 4.69 4.50 22.90
N ALA A 202 6.02 4.49 22.78
CA ALA A 202 6.93 4.75 23.90
C ALA A 202 7.24 6.24 24.09
N PHE A 203 6.89 7.08 23.12
CA PHE A 203 7.23 8.50 23.13
C PHE A 203 6.47 9.26 24.22
N VAL A 204 7.23 10.10 24.95
CA VAL A 204 6.68 11.02 25.97
C VAL A 204 6.92 12.45 25.49
N ALA A 205 5.85 13.20 25.32
CA ALA A 205 5.94 14.58 24.88
C ALA A 205 6.56 15.48 25.98
N ALA A 206 7.45 16.35 25.55
CA ALA A 206 8.01 17.41 26.40
C ALA A 206 7.49 18.78 25.96
N ASN A 207 7.12 19.61 26.94
CA ASN A 207 6.73 20.98 26.70
C ASN A 207 7.93 21.93 26.85
N TYR A 208 8.06 22.89 25.97
CA TYR A 208 9.06 23.94 26.02
C TYR A 208 8.52 25.23 25.43
N TRP A 209 9.13 26.36 25.81
CA TRP A 209 8.68 27.69 25.41
C TRP A 209 9.82 28.47 24.76
N ASP A 210 9.45 29.32 23.79
CA ASP A 210 10.35 30.35 23.23
C ASP A 210 9.62 31.70 23.13
N LEU A 211 10.29 32.70 22.58
CA LEU A 211 9.70 34.00 22.25
C LEU A 211 9.81 34.26 20.75
N THR A 212 8.72 34.74 20.18
CA THR A 212 8.72 35.31 18.84
C THR A 212 8.48 36.82 18.95
N GLY A 213 9.35 37.64 18.34
CA GLY A 213 9.20 39.09 18.32
C GLY A 213 8.97 39.61 16.90
N HIS A 214 8.06 40.58 16.77
CA HIS A 214 7.94 41.43 15.60
C HIS A 214 8.72 42.74 15.84
N PHE A 215 9.70 43.00 15.00
CA PHE A 215 10.63 44.13 15.15
C PHE A 215 10.48 45.08 13.99
N ILE A 216 10.55 46.39 14.30
CA ILE A 216 10.47 47.47 13.32
C ILE A 216 11.80 48.26 13.32
N THR A 217 12.30 48.52 12.12
CA THR A 217 13.47 49.38 11.88
C THR A 217 13.14 50.84 12.02
N THR A 218 14.16 51.71 12.10
CA THR A 218 13.97 53.16 12.06
C THR A 218 13.35 53.68 10.72
N SER A 219 13.43 52.89 9.66
CA SER A 219 12.75 53.12 8.33
C SER A 219 11.33 52.59 8.28
N ASN A 220 10.77 52.12 9.38
CA ASN A 220 9.43 51.54 9.51
C ASN A 220 9.20 50.24 8.69
N GLU A 221 10.25 49.42 8.54
CA GLU A 221 10.19 48.09 7.94
C GLU A 221 10.14 47.03 9.01
N GLY A 222 9.14 46.11 8.93
CA GLY A 222 8.91 45.07 9.92
C GLY A 222 9.51 43.72 9.54
N PHE A 223 9.98 42.94 10.54
CA PHE A 223 10.38 41.55 10.38
C PHE A 223 10.24 40.74 11.67
N ASP A 224 10.11 39.44 11.55
CA ASP A 224 10.00 38.55 12.70
C ASP A 224 11.35 37.90 13.05
N ALA A 225 11.64 37.81 14.35
CA ALA A 225 12.79 37.09 14.89
C ALA A 225 12.40 36.22 16.07
N LYS A 226 13.13 35.12 16.27
CA LYS A 226 12.92 34.18 17.38
C LYS A 226 14.01 34.28 18.41
N LEU A 227 13.63 34.15 19.68
CA LEU A 227 14.60 34.03 20.77
C LEU A 227 15.45 32.78 20.59
N VAL A 228 16.78 32.96 20.68
CA VAL A 228 17.75 31.87 20.47
C VAL A 228 18.72 31.69 21.65
N ALA A 229 18.93 32.72 22.47
CA ALA A 229 19.73 32.61 23.64
C ALA A 229 19.26 33.56 24.75
N VAL A 230 19.47 33.18 25.99
CA VAL A 230 19.28 33.99 27.19
C VAL A 230 20.56 33.93 28.07
N ASP A 231 21.09 35.07 28.45
CA ASP A 231 22.35 35.19 29.20
C ASP A 231 23.52 34.42 28.53
N GLY A 232 23.57 34.47 27.21
CA GLY A 232 24.58 33.79 26.39
C GLY A 232 24.37 32.28 26.23
N THR A 233 23.37 31.70 26.89
CA THR A 233 23.06 30.26 26.80
C THR A 233 21.90 30.04 25.82
N ARG A 234 22.08 29.10 24.89
CA ARG A 234 21.06 28.78 23.86
C ARG A 234 19.77 28.29 24.48
N VAL A 235 18.63 28.79 23.99
CA VAL A 235 17.29 28.30 24.37
C VAL A 235 17.06 26.89 23.80
N ALA A 236 16.48 26.02 24.61
CA ALA A 236 16.10 24.65 24.21
C ALA A 236 15.07 24.66 23.09
N THR A 237 15.21 23.71 22.21
CA THR A 237 14.28 23.43 21.11
C THR A 237 13.83 21.97 21.20
N GLY A 238 12.84 21.54 20.41
CA GLY A 238 12.37 20.16 20.42
C GLY A 238 13.46 19.11 20.15
N LYS A 239 14.61 19.50 19.59
CA LYS A 239 15.76 18.60 19.35
C LYS A 239 16.62 18.33 20.59
N ASP A 240 16.40 19.08 21.62
CA ASP A 240 17.17 18.99 22.89
C ASP A 240 16.51 18.03 23.89
N PHE A 241 15.41 17.41 23.51
CA PHE A 241 14.70 16.43 24.31
C PHE A 241 14.84 15.03 23.71
N ALA A 242 14.98 14.03 24.58
CA ALA A 242 14.92 12.63 24.22
C ALA A 242 13.47 12.14 24.02
N ASP A 243 13.31 10.94 23.47
CA ASP A 243 11.98 10.35 23.23
C ASP A 243 11.20 10.06 24.53
N ASP A 244 11.86 10.05 25.68
CA ASP A 244 11.25 9.93 27.03
C ASP A 244 10.85 11.29 27.65
N GLY A 245 10.98 12.38 26.88
CA GLY A 245 10.65 13.74 27.30
C GLY A 245 11.72 14.42 28.16
N THR A 246 12.83 13.76 28.44
CA THR A 246 13.92 14.34 29.25
C THR A 246 14.86 15.22 28.41
N LEU A 247 15.37 16.27 29.02
CA LEU A 247 16.34 17.16 28.37
C LEU A 247 17.68 16.45 28.21
N THR A 248 18.22 16.40 26.97
CA THR A 248 19.47 15.69 26.64
C THR A 248 20.73 16.47 26.96
N SER A 249 20.62 17.77 27.19
CA SER A 249 21.80 18.65 27.41
C SER A 249 21.52 19.66 28.52
N THR A 250 22.49 19.79 29.43
CA THR A 250 22.51 20.84 30.47
C THR A 250 23.07 22.19 29.96
N LYS A 251 23.51 22.25 28.67
CA LYS A 251 24.08 23.44 28.02
C LYS A 251 23.04 24.27 27.29
N VAL A 252 21.79 24.13 27.63
CA VAL A 252 20.68 24.89 27.05
C VAL A 252 19.80 25.43 28.18
N THR A 253 19.16 26.56 27.93
CA THR A 253 18.17 27.15 28.85
C THR A 253 16.80 26.59 28.46
N HIS A 254 16.18 25.78 29.30
CA HIS A 254 14.79 25.34 29.14
C HIS A 254 13.87 26.36 29.82
N LEU A 255 13.04 27.01 29.03
CA LEU A 255 12.07 27.99 29.51
C LEU A 255 10.71 27.33 29.80
N SER A 256 10.18 27.59 30.98
CA SER A 256 8.78 27.33 31.30
C SER A 256 7.87 28.43 30.75
N GLU A 257 6.56 28.23 30.76
CA GLU A 257 5.60 29.24 30.35
C GLU A 257 5.74 30.53 31.18
N ALA A 258 5.87 30.40 32.49
CA ALA A 258 5.98 31.53 33.39
C ALA A 258 7.27 32.36 33.12
N GLU A 259 8.39 31.68 32.92
CA GLU A 259 9.67 32.33 32.57
C GLU A 259 9.63 33.04 31.24
N ALA A 260 9.03 32.38 30.20
CA ALA A 260 8.89 32.98 28.88
C ALA A 260 8.00 34.23 28.91
N ARG A 261 6.84 34.19 29.60
CA ARG A 261 5.94 35.33 29.76
C ARG A 261 6.62 36.47 30.51
N THR A 262 7.26 36.16 31.64
CA THR A 262 8.00 37.18 32.45
C THR A 262 9.09 37.82 31.65
N LEU A 263 9.83 37.03 30.82
CA LEU A 263 10.89 37.56 29.97
C LEU A 263 10.33 38.46 28.86
N ALA A 264 9.18 38.07 28.25
CA ALA A 264 8.52 38.88 27.22
C ALA A 264 8.06 40.23 27.77
N GLU A 265 7.45 40.26 28.96
CA GLU A 265 7.02 41.48 29.67
C GLU A 265 8.24 42.38 29.99
N ALA A 266 9.30 41.80 30.54
CA ALA A 266 10.53 42.52 30.89
C ALA A 266 11.27 43.13 29.69
N LEU A 267 11.03 42.61 28.47
CA LEU A 267 11.64 43.05 27.22
C LEU A 267 10.77 44.08 26.46
N THR A 268 9.53 44.31 26.84
CA THR A 268 8.56 45.13 26.06
C THR A 268 9.04 46.56 25.80
N ALA A 269 9.76 47.17 26.74
CA ALA A 269 10.30 48.54 26.62
C ALA A 269 11.83 48.53 26.46
N ALA A 270 12.46 47.40 26.26
CA ALA A 270 13.92 47.30 26.15
C ALA A 270 14.45 47.88 24.84
N PRO A 271 15.59 48.56 24.82
CA PRO A 271 16.21 49.09 23.62
C PRO A 271 16.87 47.93 22.83
N PHE A 272 16.23 47.46 21.80
CA PHE A 272 16.81 46.45 20.94
C PHE A 272 17.81 47.03 19.95
N SER A 273 18.89 46.29 19.69
CA SER A 273 19.86 46.65 18.63
C SER A 273 20.29 45.42 17.86
N VAL A 274 20.71 45.63 16.61
CA VAL A 274 21.34 44.60 15.78
C VAL A 274 22.75 44.34 16.29
N ARG A 275 23.01 43.10 16.71
CA ARG A 275 24.32 42.65 17.24
C ARG A 275 25.26 42.22 16.13
N SER A 276 24.73 41.51 15.14
CA SER A 276 25.53 41.09 13.96
C SER A 276 24.63 40.85 12.74
N VAL A 277 25.20 41.10 11.58
CA VAL A 277 24.65 40.73 10.29
C VAL A 277 25.67 39.94 9.52
N GLU A 278 25.33 38.69 9.19
CA GLU A 278 26.19 37.80 8.40
C GLU A 278 25.50 37.46 7.09
N THR A 279 26.16 37.73 5.96
CA THR A 279 25.64 37.36 4.64
C THR A 279 26.50 36.24 4.04
N LYS A 280 25.84 35.11 3.67
CA LYS A 280 26.51 33.96 3.05
C LYS A 280 25.95 33.73 1.64
N PRO A 281 26.80 33.32 0.69
CA PRO A 281 26.32 32.90 -0.62
C PRO A 281 25.35 31.71 -0.48
N TYR A 282 24.19 31.81 -1.07
CA TYR A 282 23.26 30.70 -1.24
C TYR A 282 23.52 29.98 -2.55
N LYS A 283 23.65 28.67 -2.50
CA LYS A 283 23.84 27.83 -3.66
C LYS A 283 23.08 26.50 -3.48
N ARG A 284 22.19 26.19 -4.40
CA ARG A 284 21.46 24.93 -4.44
C ARG A 284 21.71 24.22 -5.78
N ARG A 285 22.12 22.95 -5.70
CA ARG A 285 22.37 22.10 -6.87
C ARG A 285 21.11 21.33 -7.26
N PRO A 286 20.92 21.07 -8.57
CA PRO A 286 19.85 20.18 -9.01
C PRO A 286 20.11 18.74 -8.55
N ALA A 287 19.02 18.02 -8.30
CA ALA A 287 19.08 16.61 -7.96
C ALA A 287 19.33 15.75 -9.22
N ALA A 288 19.85 14.53 -8.99
CA ALA A 288 20.11 13.55 -10.05
C ALA A 288 18.84 13.16 -10.84
N PRO A 289 18.97 12.66 -12.07
CA PRO A 289 17.88 12.01 -12.78
C PRO A 289 17.25 10.89 -11.94
N PHE A 290 16.03 10.49 -12.28
CA PHE A 290 15.29 9.52 -11.48
C PHE A 290 15.85 8.10 -11.56
N THR A 291 15.98 7.47 -10.40
CA THR A 291 15.96 6.02 -10.21
C THR A 291 14.52 5.57 -9.96
N THR A 292 14.27 4.26 -9.93
CA THR A 292 12.96 3.70 -9.57
C THR A 292 12.49 4.17 -8.19
N SER A 293 13.39 4.17 -7.21
CA SER A 293 13.11 4.61 -5.84
C SER A 293 12.74 6.09 -5.79
N THR A 294 13.57 6.97 -6.38
CA THR A 294 13.32 8.42 -6.36
C THR A 294 12.11 8.82 -7.18
N LEU A 295 11.79 8.09 -8.27
CA LEU A 295 10.56 8.30 -9.04
C LEU A 295 9.31 7.97 -8.21
N GLN A 296 9.30 6.84 -7.50
CA GLN A 296 8.19 6.45 -6.64
C GLN A 296 7.98 7.48 -5.51
N GLN A 297 9.06 7.96 -4.89
CA GLN A 297 9.01 8.99 -3.86
C GLN A 297 8.38 10.30 -4.37
N GLU A 298 8.89 10.82 -5.49
CA GLU A 298 8.40 12.09 -6.05
C GLU A 298 6.99 11.99 -6.63
N ALA A 299 6.63 10.87 -7.25
CA ALA A 299 5.28 10.62 -7.73
C ALA A 299 4.27 10.56 -6.56
N ALA A 300 4.66 9.94 -5.43
CA ALA A 300 3.82 9.93 -4.23
C ALA A 300 3.63 11.35 -3.66
N ARG A 301 4.69 12.15 -3.59
CA ARG A 301 4.66 13.51 -3.04
C ARG A 301 3.88 14.50 -3.91
N LYS A 302 4.18 14.53 -5.22
CA LYS A 302 3.67 15.54 -6.15
C LYS A 302 2.38 15.14 -6.86
N LEU A 303 2.25 13.84 -7.20
CA LEU A 303 1.13 13.34 -7.98
C LEU A 303 0.09 12.61 -7.15
N ARG A 304 0.42 12.29 -5.89
CA ARG A 304 -0.37 11.43 -5.00
C ARG A 304 -0.60 10.03 -5.57
N PHE A 305 0.39 9.53 -6.32
CA PHE A 305 0.38 8.16 -6.82
C PHE A 305 0.96 7.21 -5.77
N SER A 306 0.31 6.07 -5.57
CA SER A 306 0.94 4.96 -4.83
C SER A 306 2.12 4.40 -5.64
N SER A 307 3.05 3.72 -4.97
CA SER A 307 4.17 3.04 -5.62
C SER A 307 3.71 2.08 -6.71
N ARG A 308 2.61 1.36 -6.48
CA ARG A 308 1.96 0.48 -7.46
C ARG A 308 1.46 1.22 -8.69
N VAL A 309 0.74 2.33 -8.51
CA VAL A 309 0.23 3.15 -9.62
C VAL A 309 1.38 3.76 -10.40
N THR A 310 2.40 4.28 -9.72
CA THR A 310 3.60 4.86 -10.34
C THR A 310 4.26 3.85 -11.28
N MET A 311 4.51 2.62 -10.82
CA MET A 311 5.16 1.59 -11.63
C MET A 311 4.27 1.12 -12.79
N GLN A 312 2.96 1.02 -12.61
CA GLN A 312 2.04 0.68 -13.70
C GLN A 312 2.01 1.74 -14.80
N VAL A 313 2.03 3.03 -14.42
CA VAL A 313 2.06 4.14 -15.37
C VAL A 313 3.41 4.23 -16.07
N ALA A 314 4.51 4.10 -15.33
CA ALA A 314 5.87 4.09 -15.89
C ALA A 314 6.06 2.94 -16.88
N GLN A 315 5.56 1.75 -16.59
CA GLN A 315 5.61 0.62 -17.51
C GLN A 315 4.87 0.90 -18.81
N ARG A 316 3.68 1.51 -18.77
CA ARG A 316 2.96 1.89 -19.99
C ARG A 316 3.71 2.93 -20.81
N LEU A 317 4.31 3.93 -20.13
CA LEU A 317 5.14 4.95 -20.80
C LEU A 317 6.36 4.31 -21.49
N TYR A 318 7.05 3.39 -20.84
CA TYR A 318 8.18 2.64 -21.41
C TYR A 318 7.74 1.78 -22.60
N GLU A 319 6.73 0.94 -22.44
CA GLU A 319 6.23 0.04 -23.51
C GLU A 319 5.72 0.81 -24.73
N SER A 320 5.30 2.05 -24.56
CA SER A 320 4.85 2.96 -25.60
C SER A 320 5.97 3.86 -26.17
N GLY A 321 7.21 3.69 -25.71
CA GLY A 321 8.38 4.43 -26.19
C GLY A 321 8.43 5.90 -25.79
N TYR A 322 7.95 6.26 -24.60
CA TYR A 322 8.00 7.61 -24.07
C TYR A 322 9.14 7.82 -23.07
N ILE A 323 9.53 6.81 -22.33
CA ILE A 323 10.62 6.87 -21.36
C ILE A 323 11.56 5.67 -21.51
N THR A 324 12.76 5.78 -20.92
CA THR A 324 13.68 4.64 -20.73
C THR A 324 13.12 3.60 -19.76
N TYR A 325 13.77 2.46 -19.66
CA TYR A 325 13.37 1.39 -18.73
C TYR A 325 13.24 1.91 -17.29
N MET A 326 12.12 1.59 -16.66
CA MET A 326 11.72 2.17 -15.38
C MET A 326 12.23 1.44 -14.14
N ARG A 327 12.88 0.27 -14.29
CA ARG A 327 13.48 -0.47 -13.18
C ARG A 327 14.99 -0.31 -13.21
N THR A 328 15.48 0.76 -12.60
CA THR A 328 16.90 1.11 -12.54
C THR A 328 17.25 1.79 -11.22
N ASP A 329 18.43 1.55 -10.72
CA ASP A 329 19.08 2.25 -9.62
C ASP A 329 20.18 3.22 -10.13
N SER A 330 20.38 3.29 -11.44
CA SER A 330 21.32 4.19 -12.08
C SER A 330 20.79 5.62 -12.15
N VAL A 331 21.66 6.59 -11.93
CA VAL A 331 21.45 8.03 -12.16
C VAL A 331 22.18 8.55 -13.41
N ALA A 332 22.87 7.66 -14.13
CA ALA A 332 23.64 8.02 -15.32
C ALA A 332 22.72 8.36 -16.50
N LEU A 333 23.14 9.31 -17.31
CA LEU A 333 22.55 9.64 -18.61
C LEU A 333 23.58 9.32 -19.70
N SER A 334 23.12 8.76 -20.82
CA SER A 334 23.95 8.61 -22.01
C SER A 334 24.37 9.99 -22.56
N ASP A 335 25.43 10.02 -23.35
CA ASP A 335 25.92 11.26 -24.00
C ASP A 335 24.85 11.92 -24.87
N GLN A 336 24.02 11.11 -25.54
CA GLN A 336 22.89 11.60 -26.34
C GLN A 336 21.84 12.26 -25.44
N ALA A 337 21.50 11.63 -24.33
CA ALA A 337 20.53 12.17 -23.39
C ALA A 337 21.01 13.47 -22.73
N VAL A 338 22.30 13.54 -22.36
CA VAL A 338 22.92 14.77 -21.86
C VAL A 338 22.83 15.90 -22.88
N LYS A 339 23.18 15.62 -24.15
CA LYS A 339 23.08 16.61 -25.24
C LYS A 339 21.64 17.07 -25.47
N ALA A 340 20.68 16.13 -25.47
CA ALA A 340 19.26 16.42 -25.63
C ALA A 340 18.71 17.30 -24.49
N ALA A 341 19.02 16.94 -23.24
CA ALA A 341 18.58 17.71 -22.07
C ALA A 341 19.15 19.14 -22.06
N ARG A 342 20.45 19.27 -22.33
CA ARG A 342 21.13 20.57 -22.37
C ARG A 342 20.62 21.47 -23.49
N ARG A 343 20.43 20.91 -24.71
CA ARG A 343 19.84 21.62 -25.82
C ARG A 343 18.46 22.18 -25.47
N GLN A 344 17.58 21.31 -24.95
CA GLN A 344 16.21 21.70 -24.60
C GLN A 344 16.16 22.68 -23.42
N ALA A 345 17.06 22.54 -22.43
CA ALA A 345 17.21 23.51 -21.36
C ALA A 345 17.60 24.90 -21.89
N SER A 346 18.54 24.96 -22.85
CA SER A 346 18.97 26.21 -23.50
C SER A 346 17.86 26.87 -24.34
N GLU A 347 17.09 26.03 -25.07
CA GLU A 347 15.99 26.51 -25.94
C GLU A 347 14.80 27.09 -25.13
N LEU A 348 14.48 26.48 -23.98
CA LEU A 348 13.30 26.83 -23.17
C LEU A 348 13.58 27.87 -22.08
N TYR A 349 14.79 27.92 -21.53
CA TYR A 349 15.11 28.75 -20.35
C TYR A 349 16.22 29.78 -20.65
N GLY A 350 16.99 29.60 -21.70
CA GLY A 350 18.13 30.46 -22.04
C GLY A 350 19.49 29.77 -21.82
N THR A 351 20.51 30.24 -22.52
CA THR A 351 21.86 29.66 -22.45
C THR A 351 22.52 29.80 -21.09
N GLU A 352 22.18 30.85 -20.34
CA GLU A 352 22.66 31.11 -18.98
C GLU A 352 22.20 30.06 -17.95
N TYR A 353 21.11 29.34 -18.25
CA TYR A 353 20.62 28.24 -17.41
C TYR A 353 21.37 26.92 -17.61
N VAL A 354 22.28 26.85 -18.58
CA VAL A 354 23.05 25.65 -18.91
C VAL A 354 24.52 25.86 -18.56
N PRO A 355 25.09 25.14 -17.58
CA PRO A 355 26.50 25.28 -17.21
C PRO A 355 27.41 24.88 -18.37
N SER A 356 28.64 25.41 -18.42
CA SER A 356 29.59 25.14 -19.50
C SER A 356 29.91 23.65 -19.66
N ALA A 357 30.10 22.92 -18.55
CA ALA A 357 30.32 21.48 -18.55
C ALA A 357 29.03 20.69 -18.25
N PRO A 358 28.84 19.51 -18.84
CA PRO A 358 27.79 18.60 -18.44
C PRO A 358 27.87 18.21 -16.98
N ARG A 359 26.71 18.00 -16.35
CA ARG A 359 26.66 17.50 -14.97
C ARG A 359 26.70 15.98 -14.98
N THR A 360 27.55 15.43 -14.12
CA THR A 360 27.62 14.00 -13.81
C THR A 360 27.19 13.77 -12.38
N TYR A 361 26.55 12.63 -12.16
CA TYR A 361 26.05 12.20 -10.86
C TYR A 361 26.62 10.82 -10.55
N ALA A 362 27.18 10.66 -9.32
CA ALA A 362 27.61 9.35 -8.84
C ALA A 362 26.41 8.59 -8.27
N SER A 363 26.26 7.32 -8.61
CA SER A 363 25.33 6.44 -7.93
C SER A 363 25.77 6.29 -6.47
N LYS A 364 24.82 6.40 -5.54
CA LYS A 364 25.05 6.08 -4.11
C LYS A 364 25.05 4.57 -3.87
N SER A 365 24.45 3.81 -4.76
CA SER A 365 24.47 2.35 -4.73
C SER A 365 25.88 1.87 -5.05
N LYS A 366 26.51 1.16 -4.09
CA LYS A 366 27.82 0.52 -4.31
C LYS A 366 27.76 -0.55 -5.41
N ASN A 367 26.55 -0.97 -5.75
CA ASN A 367 26.23 -2.12 -6.58
C ASN A 367 25.17 -1.73 -7.61
N ALA A 368 25.44 -0.68 -8.42
CA ALA A 368 24.56 -0.38 -9.54
C ALA A 368 24.42 -1.65 -10.39
N GLN A 369 23.23 -2.24 -10.39
CA GLN A 369 22.92 -3.40 -11.24
C GLN A 369 23.03 -2.96 -12.69
N GLU A 370 23.98 -3.52 -13.41
CA GLU A 370 24.16 -3.42 -14.86
C GLU A 370 24.35 -1.97 -15.36
N ALA A 371 24.85 -1.79 -16.55
CA ALA A 371 25.06 -0.49 -17.22
C ALA A 371 23.74 0.16 -17.67
N HIS A 372 22.78 0.32 -16.74
CA HIS A 372 21.49 0.93 -17.01
C HIS A 372 21.57 2.46 -16.97
N GLU A 373 20.75 3.10 -17.80
CA GLU A 373 20.48 4.54 -17.73
C GLU A 373 19.46 4.86 -16.63
N ALA A 374 19.44 6.14 -16.21
CA ALA A 374 18.39 6.70 -15.40
C ALA A 374 17.04 6.70 -16.14
N ILE A 375 15.95 6.88 -15.39
CA ILE A 375 14.61 7.06 -15.97
C ILE A 375 14.53 8.48 -16.55
N ARG A 376 14.39 8.57 -17.87
CA ARG A 376 14.36 9.80 -18.65
C ARG A 376 13.38 9.70 -19.82
N PRO A 377 13.00 10.82 -20.47
CA PRO A 377 12.32 10.78 -21.76
C PRO A 377 13.13 10.00 -22.79
N ALA A 378 12.45 9.20 -23.61
CA ALA A 378 13.07 8.35 -24.62
C ALA A 378 13.47 9.16 -25.86
N GLY A 379 14.51 8.66 -26.57
CA GLY A 379 15.03 9.20 -27.82
C GLY A 379 16.16 10.21 -27.64
N ASP A 380 16.80 10.54 -28.75
CA ASP A 380 17.91 11.49 -28.85
C ASP A 380 17.44 12.95 -28.96
N ALA A 381 16.11 13.15 -29.06
CA ALA A 381 15.43 14.44 -28.95
C ALA A 381 14.16 14.26 -28.12
N PHE A 382 14.14 14.83 -26.91
CA PHE A 382 13.03 14.65 -25.99
C PHE A 382 11.76 15.35 -26.49
N ARG A 383 10.65 14.63 -26.48
CA ARG A 383 9.33 15.24 -26.71
C ARG A 383 8.98 16.14 -25.53
N THR A 384 8.58 17.37 -25.78
CA THR A 384 8.12 18.26 -24.69
C THR A 384 6.81 17.76 -24.10
N PRO A 385 6.48 18.09 -22.84
CA PRO A 385 5.19 17.74 -22.24
C PRO A 385 4.00 18.18 -23.10
N ASP A 386 4.04 19.37 -23.69
CA ASP A 386 2.96 19.86 -24.55
C ASP A 386 2.79 19.04 -25.84
N ALA A 387 3.88 18.57 -26.42
CA ALA A 387 3.83 17.71 -27.62
C ALA A 387 3.16 16.34 -27.37
N VAL A 388 3.15 15.85 -26.14
CA VAL A 388 2.57 14.53 -25.77
C VAL A 388 1.20 14.64 -25.09
N ARG A 389 0.76 15.83 -24.71
CA ARG A 389 -0.49 16.09 -23.97
C ARG A 389 -1.72 15.48 -24.64
N GLY A 390 -1.82 15.52 -25.95
CA GLY A 390 -2.95 14.99 -26.72
C GLY A 390 -2.94 13.47 -26.92
N THR A 391 -1.83 12.80 -26.63
CA THR A 391 -1.63 11.35 -26.90
C THR A 391 -1.62 10.48 -25.65
N LEU A 392 -1.23 11.04 -24.51
CA LEU A 392 -1.15 10.37 -23.22
C LEU A 392 -2.45 10.53 -22.41
N SER A 393 -2.78 9.53 -21.58
CA SER A 393 -3.78 9.69 -20.54
C SER A 393 -3.30 10.72 -19.49
N ASN A 394 -4.22 11.23 -18.66
CA ASN A 394 -3.86 12.23 -17.65
C ASN A 394 -2.76 11.76 -16.69
N ASP A 395 -2.82 10.50 -16.24
CA ASP A 395 -1.81 9.95 -15.32
C ASP A 395 -0.47 9.73 -16.02
N GLU A 396 -0.49 9.26 -17.27
CA GLU A 396 0.71 9.10 -18.09
C GLU A 396 1.36 10.46 -18.39
N TYR A 397 0.54 11.47 -18.74
CA TYR A 397 1.03 12.83 -18.96
C TYR A 397 1.71 13.41 -17.71
N ARG A 398 1.06 13.31 -16.54
CA ARG A 398 1.59 13.87 -15.29
C ARG A 398 2.90 13.20 -14.87
N LEU A 399 3.00 11.87 -15.04
CA LEU A 399 4.24 11.18 -14.73
C LEU A 399 5.34 11.47 -15.75
N TYR A 400 5.01 11.55 -17.04
CA TYR A 400 5.94 11.94 -18.08
C TYR A 400 6.50 13.36 -17.86
N GLU A 401 5.63 14.32 -17.56
CA GLU A 401 6.01 15.70 -17.25
C GLU A 401 6.96 15.77 -16.05
N LEU A 402 6.69 14.98 -15.00
CA LEU A 402 7.55 14.89 -13.83
C LEU A 402 8.95 14.37 -14.19
N ILE A 403 9.03 13.29 -14.98
CA ILE A 403 10.29 12.69 -15.45
C ILE A 403 11.04 13.66 -16.34
N TRP A 404 10.35 14.31 -17.28
CA TRP A 404 10.93 15.28 -18.18
C TRP A 404 11.53 16.47 -17.43
N LYS A 405 10.76 17.10 -16.53
CA LYS A 405 11.22 18.24 -15.72
C LYS A 405 12.46 17.89 -14.90
N ARG A 406 12.49 16.72 -14.26
CA ARG A 406 13.64 16.26 -13.47
C ARG A 406 14.87 16.04 -14.34
N THR A 407 14.71 15.44 -15.50
CA THR A 407 15.81 15.19 -16.44
C THR A 407 16.41 16.50 -16.95
N ILE A 408 15.58 17.45 -17.38
CA ILE A 408 16.04 18.77 -17.85
C ILE A 408 16.77 19.52 -16.72
N ALA A 409 16.12 19.62 -15.53
CA ALA A 409 16.68 20.29 -14.36
C ALA A 409 18.03 19.71 -13.93
N SER A 410 18.23 18.40 -14.08
CA SER A 410 19.49 17.73 -13.73
C SER A 410 20.70 18.27 -14.51
N GLN A 411 20.49 18.84 -15.70
CA GLN A 411 21.53 19.38 -16.55
C GLN A 411 21.61 20.94 -16.52
N MET A 412 20.76 21.59 -15.68
CA MET A 412 20.72 23.05 -15.56
C MET A 412 21.70 23.58 -14.51
N ALA A 413 21.89 24.91 -14.53
CA ALA A 413 22.74 25.63 -13.59
C ALA A 413 22.18 25.58 -12.14
N ASP A 414 23.06 25.80 -11.17
CA ASP A 414 22.67 25.93 -9.76
C ASP A 414 21.76 27.15 -9.56
N ALA A 415 20.84 27.04 -8.62
CA ALA A 415 20.18 28.23 -8.09
C ALA A 415 21.15 28.95 -7.14
N THR A 416 21.28 30.25 -7.30
CA THR A 416 22.21 31.08 -6.52
C THR A 416 21.51 32.31 -5.95
N GLY A 417 22.06 32.80 -4.85
CA GLY A 417 21.52 33.97 -4.15
C GLY A 417 22.35 34.31 -2.91
N SER A 418 21.71 34.90 -1.94
CA SER A 418 22.33 35.20 -0.65
C SER A 418 21.39 34.88 0.51
N THR A 419 21.96 34.41 1.62
CA THR A 419 21.25 34.23 2.89
C THR A 419 21.81 35.22 3.89
N ALA A 420 20.97 36.11 4.38
CA ALA A 420 21.30 36.99 5.49
C ALA A 420 20.86 36.36 6.80
N SER A 421 21.73 36.37 7.81
CA SER A 421 21.45 35.96 9.19
C SER A 421 21.70 37.14 10.10
N VAL A 422 20.71 37.54 10.86
CA VAL A 422 20.74 38.70 11.76
C VAL A 422 20.61 38.21 13.19
N ARG A 423 21.48 38.72 14.05
CA ARG A 423 21.34 38.59 15.49
C ARG A 423 21.02 39.97 16.06
N LEU A 424 20.01 40.02 16.88
CA LEU A 424 19.58 41.23 17.59
C LEU A 424 19.28 40.89 19.03
N GLY A 425 19.28 41.87 19.90
CA GLY A 425 18.99 41.60 21.30
C GLY A 425 18.92 42.86 22.14
N ALA A 426 18.47 42.64 23.37
CA ALA A 426 18.36 43.66 24.40
C ALA A 426 18.56 43.05 25.79
N THR A 427 18.97 43.88 26.76
CA THR A 427 18.90 43.51 28.14
C THR A 427 17.51 43.88 28.69
N ALA A 428 16.82 42.92 29.24
CA ALA A 428 15.53 43.07 29.85
C ALA A 428 15.58 43.93 31.15
N SER A 429 14.46 44.47 31.59
CA SER A 429 14.37 45.28 32.83
C SER A 429 14.74 44.48 34.08
N ASN A 430 14.66 43.16 34.04
CA ASN A 430 15.11 42.24 35.12
C ASN A 430 16.57 41.85 35.03
N GLY A 431 17.37 42.47 34.13
CA GLY A 431 18.80 42.29 33.97
C GLY A 431 19.20 41.10 33.06
N ARG A 432 18.26 40.29 32.53
CA ARG A 432 18.54 39.17 31.66
C ARG A 432 18.85 39.67 30.24
N ASP A 433 19.89 39.10 29.64
CA ASP A 433 20.25 39.37 28.24
C ASP A 433 19.53 38.41 27.30
N ALA A 434 18.76 38.94 26.34
CA ALA A 434 18.01 38.16 25.37
C ALA A 434 18.55 38.41 23.94
N GLU A 435 18.87 37.31 23.26
CA GLU A 435 19.31 37.32 21.86
C GLU A 435 18.26 36.64 20.95
N PHE A 436 17.85 37.36 19.92
CA PHE A 436 16.95 36.89 18.89
C PHE A 436 17.70 36.68 17.57
N ALA A 437 17.21 35.81 16.72
CA ALA A 437 17.73 35.58 15.40
C ALA A 437 16.62 35.65 14.32
N ALA A 438 16.95 36.26 13.21
CA ALA A 438 16.20 36.24 11.98
C ALA A 438 17.08 35.77 10.82
N SER A 439 16.54 35.08 9.85
CA SER A 439 17.25 34.72 8.62
C SER A 439 16.33 34.90 7.43
N GLY A 440 16.89 35.37 6.33
CA GLY A 440 16.19 35.52 5.05
C GLY A 440 17.08 35.07 3.89
N THR A 441 16.49 34.40 2.91
CA THR A 441 17.18 33.97 1.70
C THR A 441 16.56 34.68 0.51
N VAL A 442 17.40 35.29 -0.31
CA VAL A 442 17.01 35.91 -1.58
C VAL A 442 17.66 35.14 -2.72
N ILE A 443 16.88 34.57 -3.61
CA ILE A 443 17.36 33.88 -4.80
C ILE A 443 17.49 34.90 -5.91
N THR A 444 18.71 35.22 -6.33
CA THR A 444 19.00 36.17 -7.40
C THR A 444 19.00 35.53 -8.78
N PHE A 445 19.30 34.23 -8.85
CA PHE A 445 19.23 33.43 -10.07
C PHE A 445 18.60 32.07 -9.77
N ARG A 446 17.46 31.80 -10.40
CA ARG A 446 16.67 30.58 -10.12
C ARG A 446 17.34 29.29 -10.59
N GLY A 447 18.19 29.33 -11.62
CA GLY A 447 18.83 28.15 -12.15
C GLY A 447 17.82 27.02 -12.43
N PHE A 448 18.12 25.79 -12.03
CA PHE A 448 17.24 24.64 -12.21
C PHE A 448 15.85 24.78 -11.56
N LEU A 449 15.69 25.65 -10.56
CA LEU A 449 14.38 25.91 -9.93
C LEU A 449 13.37 26.54 -10.89
N ALA A 450 13.80 27.05 -12.04
CA ALA A 450 12.92 27.49 -13.10
C ALA A 450 12.16 26.32 -13.76
N ALA A 451 12.77 25.15 -13.81
CA ALA A 451 12.19 23.94 -14.40
C ALA A 451 11.56 22.99 -13.37
N TYR A 452 12.20 22.85 -12.21
CA TYR A 452 11.84 21.79 -11.26
C TYR A 452 12.23 22.12 -9.82
N GLU A 453 11.31 21.86 -8.91
CA GLU A 453 11.55 21.85 -7.47
C GLU A 453 11.08 20.51 -6.88
N GLU A 454 11.87 19.92 -5.96
CA GLU A 454 11.53 18.64 -5.32
C GLU A 454 10.32 18.75 -4.40
N GLY A 455 9.51 17.66 -4.34
CA GLY A 455 8.43 17.52 -3.38
C GLY A 455 8.94 17.20 -1.97
N VAL A 456 8.12 17.48 -0.96
CA VAL A 456 8.36 17.05 0.42
C VAL A 456 7.16 16.27 0.93
N ASP A 457 7.37 15.44 1.95
CA ASP A 457 6.28 14.71 2.59
C ASP A 457 5.33 15.67 3.29
N ALA A 458 4.03 15.36 3.27
CA ALA A 458 2.98 16.23 3.81
C ALA A 458 3.21 16.59 5.30
N THR A 459 3.80 15.66 6.06
CA THR A 459 4.18 15.86 7.47
C THR A 459 5.31 16.88 7.68
N ARG A 460 6.02 17.27 6.62
CA ARG A 460 7.14 18.23 6.66
C ARG A 460 6.87 19.48 5.84
N LEU A 461 5.65 19.66 5.32
CA LEU A 461 5.31 20.84 4.50
C LEU A 461 5.49 22.14 5.28
N ALA A 462 5.03 22.20 6.53
CA ALA A 462 5.17 23.39 7.37
C ALA A 462 6.65 23.75 7.63
N GLU A 463 7.52 22.76 7.84
CA GLU A 463 8.97 22.99 8.02
C GLU A 463 9.64 23.48 6.71
N ARG A 464 9.17 23.00 5.55
CA ARG A 464 9.69 23.44 4.25
C ARG A 464 9.26 24.84 3.92
N ASP A 465 7.98 25.14 4.09
CA ASP A 465 7.42 26.46 3.76
C ASP A 465 8.09 27.54 4.63
N ALA A 466 8.43 27.19 5.87
CA ALA A 466 9.24 28.06 6.72
C ALA A 466 10.70 28.22 6.24
N LYS A 467 11.31 27.17 5.63
CA LYS A 467 12.73 27.21 5.19
C LYS A 467 12.93 27.74 3.76
N ASN A 468 11.94 27.58 2.88
CA ASN A 468 12.03 27.93 1.45
C ASN A 468 11.26 29.20 1.07
N ALA A 469 10.48 29.78 1.99
CA ALA A 469 9.89 31.09 1.74
C ALA A 469 11.01 32.10 1.53
N GLU A 470 10.99 32.80 0.39
CA GLU A 470 11.82 33.97 0.19
C GLU A 470 11.43 35.02 1.23
N LYS A 471 12.09 34.96 2.39
CA LYS A 471 11.95 36.00 3.42
C LYS A 471 12.99 37.08 3.11
N ARG A 472 12.54 38.20 2.60
CA ARG A 472 13.38 39.39 2.57
C ARG A 472 13.46 39.95 3.98
N LEU A 473 14.65 40.07 4.50
CA LEU A 473 14.93 40.92 5.67
C LEU A 473 15.15 42.37 5.18
N PRO A 474 14.77 43.36 6.01
CA PRO A 474 15.16 44.74 5.77
C PRO A 474 16.68 44.90 5.61
N ALA A 475 17.13 46.00 5.05
CA ALA A 475 18.55 46.36 5.05
C ALA A 475 18.96 46.74 6.47
N LEU A 476 19.75 45.88 7.12
CA LEU A 476 20.16 46.00 8.51
C LEU A 476 21.70 46.04 8.60
N ALA A 477 22.22 46.88 9.48
CA ALA A 477 23.61 46.97 9.81
C ALA A 477 23.83 46.76 11.34
N GLN A 478 25.03 46.28 11.73
CA GLN A 478 25.39 46.18 13.14
C GLN A 478 25.29 47.52 13.85
N GLY A 479 24.60 47.56 14.98
CA GLY A 479 24.35 48.77 15.76
C GLY A 479 23.00 49.44 15.45
N ASP A 480 22.27 49.04 14.42
CA ASP A 480 20.96 49.60 14.11
C ASP A 480 20.01 49.41 15.30
N SER A 481 19.29 50.48 15.67
CA SER A 481 18.25 50.44 16.69
C SER A 481 16.96 49.84 16.14
N LEU A 482 16.32 49.00 16.95
CA LEU A 482 15.05 48.32 16.61
C LEU A 482 14.02 48.55 17.70
N THR A 483 12.76 48.62 17.32
CA THR A 483 11.63 48.65 18.25
C THR A 483 10.91 47.32 18.20
N ALA A 484 10.74 46.67 19.35
CA ALA A 484 9.86 45.51 19.43
C ALA A 484 8.41 46.00 19.47
N GLU A 485 7.66 45.79 18.40
CA GLU A 485 6.22 46.11 18.37
C GLU A 485 5.41 45.07 19.14
N LYS A 486 5.83 43.79 19.05
CA LYS A 486 5.16 42.67 19.67
C LYS A 486 6.15 41.61 20.10
N LEU A 487 6.00 41.12 21.35
CA LEU A 487 6.74 39.96 21.86
C LEU A 487 5.75 38.93 22.39
N GLU A 488 5.75 37.75 21.84
CA GLU A 488 4.84 36.66 22.22
C GLU A 488 5.61 35.46 22.77
N ALA A 489 5.20 34.98 23.93
CA ALA A 489 5.63 33.68 24.43
C ALA A 489 4.89 32.58 23.66
N ALA A 490 5.65 31.72 23.00
CA ALA A 490 5.11 30.62 22.20
C ALA A 490 5.41 29.28 22.88
N GLY A 491 4.36 28.56 23.23
CA GLY A 491 4.45 27.20 23.77
C GLY A 491 4.58 26.18 22.64
N HIS A 492 5.42 25.18 22.86
CA HIS A 492 5.69 24.07 21.95
C HIS A 492 5.63 22.75 22.68
N GLU A 493 5.28 21.72 21.96
CA GLU A 493 5.31 20.34 22.41
C GLU A 493 6.14 19.51 21.43
N THR A 494 7.00 18.61 21.92
CA THR A 494 7.70 17.69 21.06
C THR A 494 6.72 16.68 20.46
N LEU A 495 6.95 16.31 19.20
CA LEU A 495 6.09 15.38 18.49
C LEU A 495 6.79 14.03 18.32
N PRO A 496 6.04 12.92 18.38
CA PRO A 496 6.61 11.60 18.14
C PRO A 496 7.19 11.51 16.71
N PRO A 497 8.14 10.59 16.47
CA PRO A 497 8.72 10.42 15.14
C PRO A 497 7.62 10.19 14.11
N PRO A 498 7.69 10.82 12.92
CA PRO A 498 6.63 10.70 11.92
C PRO A 498 6.53 9.26 11.41
N ARG A 499 5.30 8.78 11.23
CA ARG A 499 5.04 7.50 10.58
C ARG A 499 5.60 7.49 9.16
N TYR A 500 5.93 6.31 8.68
CA TYR A 500 6.27 6.14 7.27
C TYR A 500 5.09 6.48 6.37
N THR A 501 5.37 7.17 5.26
CA THR A 501 4.54 7.20 4.05
C THR A 501 5.05 6.13 3.08
N GLU A 502 4.35 5.81 1.99
CA GLU A 502 4.92 4.93 0.96
C GLU A 502 6.27 5.49 0.45
N ALA A 503 6.35 6.80 0.25
CA ALA A 503 7.57 7.47 -0.20
C ALA A 503 8.75 7.30 0.78
N SER A 504 8.52 7.55 2.07
CA SER A 504 9.60 7.45 3.06
C SER A 504 9.97 5.99 3.36
N LEU A 505 9.04 5.04 3.26
CA LEU A 505 9.35 3.62 3.38
C LEU A 505 10.21 3.13 2.20
N VAL A 506 9.87 3.50 0.95
CA VAL A 506 10.70 3.21 -0.23
C VAL A 506 12.10 3.78 -0.05
N LYS A 507 12.21 5.03 0.41
CA LYS A 507 13.49 5.68 0.67
C LYS A 507 14.33 4.90 1.69
N THR A 508 13.73 4.51 2.83
CA THR A 508 14.44 3.77 3.89
C THR A 508 14.88 2.39 3.40
N LEU A 509 14.03 1.66 2.66
CA LEU A 509 14.41 0.37 2.08
C LEU A 509 15.60 0.50 1.11
N ASP A 510 15.58 1.53 0.26
CA ASP A 510 16.65 1.84 -0.68
C ASP A 510 17.97 2.20 0.04
N GLU A 511 17.91 3.07 1.05
CA GLU A 511 19.06 3.46 1.87
C GLU A 511 19.67 2.31 2.66
N LEU A 512 18.86 1.36 3.12
CA LEU A 512 19.30 0.14 3.79
C LEU A 512 19.79 -0.95 2.83
N GLY A 513 19.61 -0.79 1.52
CA GLY A 513 19.96 -1.80 0.51
C GLY A 513 18.99 -3.00 0.50
N ILE A 514 17.79 -2.85 1.07
CA ILE A 514 16.77 -3.89 1.23
C ILE A 514 15.78 -3.85 0.07
N GLY A 515 15.72 -4.92 -0.70
CA GLY A 515 14.94 -4.96 -1.95
C GLY A 515 15.69 -4.36 -3.12
N ARG A 516 15.05 -4.33 -4.27
CA ARG A 516 15.59 -3.83 -5.54
C ARG A 516 14.48 -3.10 -6.32
N PRO A 517 14.81 -2.36 -7.39
CA PRO A 517 13.82 -1.64 -8.22
C PRO A 517 12.58 -2.45 -8.62
N SER A 518 12.74 -3.74 -8.82
CA SER A 518 11.63 -4.66 -9.15
C SER A 518 10.70 -4.99 -7.98
N THR A 519 11.09 -4.74 -6.72
CA THR A 519 10.37 -5.24 -5.53
C THR A 519 9.68 -4.19 -4.69
N TYR A 520 10.13 -2.94 -4.65
CA TYR A 520 9.57 -1.92 -3.75
C TYR A 520 8.05 -1.82 -3.79
N ALA A 521 7.48 -1.60 -4.98
CA ALA A 521 6.03 -1.48 -5.14
C ALA A 521 5.28 -2.78 -4.79
N ALA A 522 5.85 -3.95 -5.11
CA ALA A 522 5.26 -5.25 -4.81
C ALA A 522 5.25 -5.54 -3.31
N VAL A 523 6.32 -5.20 -2.59
CA VAL A 523 6.44 -5.38 -1.14
C VAL A 523 5.41 -4.52 -0.41
N ILE A 524 5.33 -3.22 -0.74
CA ILE A 524 4.36 -2.30 -0.11
C ILE A 524 2.93 -2.77 -0.37
N SER A 525 2.61 -3.16 -1.61
CA SER A 525 1.29 -3.71 -1.93
C SER A 525 1.00 -4.97 -1.12
N THR A 526 1.99 -5.87 -0.97
CA THR A 526 1.81 -7.13 -0.25
C THR A 526 1.54 -6.93 1.23
N ILE A 527 2.27 -6.04 1.92
CA ILE A 527 2.03 -5.78 3.36
C ILE A 527 0.66 -5.14 3.61
N MET A 528 0.15 -4.35 2.65
CA MET A 528 -1.21 -3.81 2.70
C MET A 528 -2.27 -4.86 2.38
N ASP A 529 -2.10 -5.65 1.31
CA ASP A 529 -3.03 -6.71 0.90
C ASP A 529 -3.15 -7.82 1.95
N ARG A 530 -2.10 -8.06 2.76
CA ARG A 530 -2.10 -8.98 3.91
C ARG A 530 -2.69 -8.39 5.17
N GLY A 531 -3.04 -7.11 5.17
CA GLY A 531 -3.57 -6.42 6.33
C GLY A 531 -2.55 -6.20 7.46
N TYR A 532 -1.25 -6.26 7.15
CA TYR A 532 -0.21 -5.91 8.11
C TYR A 532 -0.14 -4.41 8.33
N VAL A 533 -0.37 -3.64 7.28
CA VAL A 533 -0.31 -2.19 7.27
C VAL A 533 -1.53 -1.63 6.53
N GLN A 534 -2.05 -0.52 7.01
CA GLN A 534 -3.11 0.25 6.35
C GLN A 534 -2.68 1.71 6.17
N VAL A 535 -3.23 2.37 5.14
CA VAL A 535 -2.97 3.80 4.90
C VAL A 535 -4.04 4.63 5.64
N ARG A 536 -3.61 5.54 6.52
CA ARG A 536 -4.47 6.52 7.18
C ARG A 536 -3.87 7.91 6.99
N SER A 537 -4.63 8.83 6.42
CA SER A 537 -4.18 10.20 6.13
C SER A 537 -2.81 10.26 5.43
N GLY A 538 -2.54 9.30 4.51
CA GLY A 538 -1.27 9.18 3.79
C GLY A 538 -0.12 8.50 4.53
N SER A 539 -0.30 8.15 5.80
CA SER A 539 0.67 7.45 6.63
C SER A 539 0.39 5.95 6.72
N LEU A 540 1.45 5.16 6.84
CA LEU A 540 1.40 3.71 7.01
C LEU A 540 1.27 3.38 8.50
N VAL A 541 0.14 2.80 8.89
CA VAL A 541 -0.18 2.42 10.28
C VAL A 541 -0.21 0.89 10.35
N PRO A 542 0.56 0.24 11.24
CA PRO A 542 0.55 -1.21 11.37
C PRO A 542 -0.71 -1.68 12.09
N SER A 543 -1.18 -2.86 11.75
CA SER A 543 -2.23 -3.55 12.50
C SER A 543 -1.63 -4.27 13.71
N TRP A 544 -2.43 -4.56 14.73
CA TRP A 544 -2.01 -5.37 15.87
C TRP A 544 -1.54 -6.78 15.47
N THR A 545 -2.10 -7.33 14.39
CA THR A 545 -1.62 -8.59 13.80
C THR A 545 -0.17 -8.48 13.33
N ALA A 546 0.24 -7.31 12.79
CA ALA A 546 1.62 -7.09 12.38
C ALA A 546 2.59 -7.14 13.57
N PHE A 547 2.19 -6.62 14.74
CA PHE A 547 2.99 -6.74 15.96
C PHE A 547 3.24 -8.21 16.36
N SER A 548 2.20 -9.06 16.32
CA SER A 548 2.34 -10.49 16.61
C SER A 548 3.23 -11.20 15.59
N VAL A 549 3.06 -10.87 14.29
CA VAL A 549 3.89 -11.43 13.22
C VAL A 549 5.35 -11.05 13.40
N VAL A 550 5.63 -9.76 13.62
CA VAL A 550 7.00 -9.24 13.82
C VAL A 550 7.62 -9.86 15.08
N ARG A 551 6.89 -9.90 16.20
CA ARG A 551 7.37 -10.52 17.44
C ARG A 551 7.75 -12.00 17.26
N LEU A 552 6.91 -12.77 16.58
CA LEU A 552 7.22 -14.18 16.29
C LEU A 552 8.48 -14.29 15.43
N LEU A 553 8.61 -13.44 14.41
CA LEU A 553 9.76 -13.48 13.52
C LEU A 553 11.05 -13.05 14.25
N GLU A 554 10.99 -12.03 15.08
CA GLU A 554 12.14 -11.55 15.89
C GLU A 554 12.61 -12.62 16.89
N THR A 555 11.67 -13.27 17.58
CA THR A 555 11.99 -14.27 18.61
C THR A 555 12.45 -15.61 18.05
N SER A 556 11.84 -16.08 16.95
CA SER A 556 12.07 -17.42 16.42
C SER A 556 12.97 -17.46 15.19
N PHE A 557 13.02 -16.34 14.42
CA PHE A 557 13.72 -16.23 13.14
C PHE A 557 14.57 -14.95 13.06
N GLY A 558 15.03 -14.40 14.20
CA GLY A 558 15.70 -13.10 14.29
C GLY A 558 16.77 -12.83 13.23
N PRO A 559 17.72 -13.77 12.94
CA PRO A 559 18.70 -13.58 11.88
C PRO A 559 18.09 -13.32 10.49
N TYR A 560 16.94 -13.94 10.19
CA TYR A 560 16.28 -13.86 8.88
C TYR A 560 15.37 -12.63 8.70
N VAL A 561 15.23 -11.79 9.72
CA VAL A 561 14.51 -10.49 9.66
C VAL A 561 15.41 -9.34 10.09
N ASN A 562 16.70 -9.58 10.19
CA ASN A 562 17.73 -8.55 10.44
C ASN A 562 17.96 -7.73 9.16
N TYR A 563 18.18 -6.41 9.31
CA TYR A 563 18.34 -5.48 8.19
C TYR A 563 19.62 -5.76 7.39
N GLU A 564 20.74 -5.88 8.08
CA GLU A 564 22.04 -6.12 7.47
C GLU A 564 22.08 -7.46 6.75
N PHE A 565 21.50 -8.50 7.35
CA PHE A 565 21.42 -9.82 6.72
C PHE A 565 20.54 -9.80 5.45
N THR A 566 19.42 -9.05 5.49
CA THR A 566 18.55 -8.92 4.31
C THR A 566 19.20 -8.13 3.19
N ALA A 567 19.93 -7.07 3.52
CA ALA A 567 20.73 -6.32 2.56
C ALA A 567 21.86 -7.18 1.96
N GLN A 568 22.53 -7.98 2.81
CA GLN A 568 23.59 -8.89 2.35
C GLN A 568 23.06 -9.95 1.40
N MET A 569 21.88 -10.53 1.65
CA MET A 569 21.24 -11.46 0.70
C MET A 569 20.97 -10.82 -0.68
N GLU A 570 20.60 -9.54 -0.72
CA GLU A 570 20.42 -8.84 -2.01
C GLU A 570 21.76 -8.62 -2.73
N GLU A 571 22.82 -8.33 -1.99
CA GLU A 571 24.18 -8.22 -2.51
C GLU A 571 24.70 -9.57 -3.02
N ASP A 572 24.46 -10.65 -2.30
CA ASP A 572 24.88 -11.99 -2.69
C ASP A 572 24.18 -12.42 -4.02
N LEU A 573 22.89 -12.09 -4.18
CA LEU A 573 22.18 -12.27 -5.45
C LEU A 573 22.78 -11.43 -6.59
N ASP A 574 23.32 -10.23 -6.29
CA ASP A 574 24.04 -9.42 -7.27
C ASP A 574 25.40 -10.03 -7.62
N ARG A 575 26.11 -10.65 -6.65
CA ARG A 575 27.35 -11.40 -6.88
C ARG A 575 27.12 -12.65 -7.73
N ILE A 576 26.02 -13.39 -7.50
CA ILE A 576 25.63 -14.51 -8.37
C ILE A 576 25.40 -14.00 -9.81
N ALA A 577 24.72 -12.87 -9.97
CA ALA A 577 24.48 -12.27 -11.29
C ALA A 577 25.75 -11.84 -12.02
N ARG A 578 26.83 -11.54 -11.28
CA ARG A 578 28.16 -11.25 -11.84
C ARG A 578 29.04 -12.48 -12.03
N GLY A 579 28.56 -13.68 -11.64
CA GLY A 579 29.33 -14.93 -11.68
C GLY A 579 30.43 -15.03 -10.62
N GLU A 580 30.37 -14.21 -9.56
CA GLU A 580 31.32 -14.16 -8.45
C GLU A 580 30.99 -15.16 -7.34
N GLU A 581 29.79 -15.75 -7.36
CA GLU A 581 29.30 -16.67 -6.34
C GLU A 581 28.45 -17.78 -6.95
N SER A 582 28.56 -18.98 -6.38
CA SER A 582 27.81 -20.16 -6.83
C SER A 582 26.40 -20.17 -6.25
N ARG A 583 25.37 -20.32 -7.11
CA ARG A 583 23.98 -20.49 -6.73
C ARG A 583 23.76 -21.65 -5.75
N VAL A 584 24.35 -22.79 -6.05
CA VAL A 584 24.16 -24.05 -5.27
C VAL A 584 24.77 -23.93 -3.90
N GLU A 585 26.02 -23.46 -3.82
CA GLU A 585 26.72 -23.28 -2.55
C GLU A 585 25.99 -22.26 -1.66
N TRP A 586 25.56 -21.13 -2.25
CA TRP A 586 24.83 -20.11 -1.51
C TRP A 586 23.48 -20.60 -0.97
N LEU A 587 22.68 -21.32 -1.78
CA LEU A 587 21.41 -21.91 -1.34
C LEU A 587 21.63 -23.00 -0.29
N GLY A 588 22.70 -23.78 -0.40
CA GLY A 588 23.13 -24.78 0.59
C GLY A 588 23.42 -24.14 1.93
N ASP A 589 24.23 -23.09 1.97
CA ASP A 589 24.57 -22.34 3.16
C ASP A 589 23.36 -21.67 3.80
N PHE A 590 22.48 -21.10 2.98
CA PHE A 590 21.24 -20.47 3.46
C PHE A 590 20.31 -21.51 4.10
N TYR A 591 20.12 -22.67 3.47
CA TYR A 591 19.11 -23.64 3.92
C TYR A 591 19.65 -24.61 4.99
N PHE A 592 20.80 -25.22 4.75
CA PHE A 592 21.38 -26.19 5.67
C PHE A 592 22.34 -25.58 6.71
N GLY A 593 22.98 -24.45 6.35
CA GLY A 593 24.02 -23.83 7.15
C GLY A 593 25.37 -24.51 7.02
N GLY A 594 26.35 -23.97 7.70
CA GLY A 594 27.68 -24.60 7.83
C GLY A 594 28.81 -24.03 6.96
N GLY A 595 28.52 -23.13 6.00
CA GLY A 595 29.53 -22.52 5.12
C GLY A 595 30.61 -21.69 5.84
N VAL A 596 31.37 -20.95 5.06
CA VAL A 596 32.52 -20.12 5.54
C VAL A 596 32.18 -19.22 6.72
N GLN A 597 30.92 -18.76 6.83
CA GLN A 597 30.44 -17.88 7.91
C GLN A 597 29.91 -18.65 9.13
N LYS A 598 29.92 -19.98 9.17
CA LYS A 598 29.40 -20.83 10.27
C LYS A 598 27.98 -20.45 10.75
N LYS A 599 27.13 -19.93 9.88
CA LYS A 599 25.75 -19.53 10.22
C LYS A 599 24.86 -20.77 10.37
N ARG A 600 23.88 -20.72 11.27
CA ARG A 600 22.81 -21.73 11.33
C ARG A 600 21.92 -21.56 10.11
N GLY A 601 21.70 -22.62 9.35
CA GLY A 601 20.77 -22.60 8.22
C GLY A 601 19.31 -22.46 8.65
N LEU A 602 18.44 -22.15 7.70
CA LEU A 602 17.01 -22.01 7.95
C LEU A 602 16.38 -23.34 8.43
N LYS A 603 16.76 -24.48 7.82
CA LYS A 603 16.23 -25.79 8.16
C LYS A 603 16.50 -26.20 9.63
N PRO A 604 17.72 -26.12 10.15
CA PRO A 604 17.99 -26.40 11.57
C PRO A 604 17.21 -25.51 12.54
N ILE A 605 16.91 -24.25 12.17
CA ILE A 605 16.08 -23.37 12.99
C ILE A 605 14.62 -23.86 13.00
N VAL A 606 14.07 -24.15 11.82
CA VAL A 606 12.68 -24.64 11.70
C VAL A 606 12.48 -25.99 12.40
N ASP A 607 13.47 -26.90 12.28
CA ASP A 607 13.42 -28.23 12.90
C ASP A 607 13.52 -28.16 14.44
N ASN A 608 14.14 -27.10 14.99
CA ASN A 608 14.39 -26.93 16.43
C ASN A 608 13.66 -25.71 17.04
N LEU A 609 12.52 -25.31 16.49
CA LEU A 609 11.75 -24.14 16.97
C LEU A 609 11.28 -24.25 18.43
N GLY A 610 11.28 -25.46 19.01
CA GLY A 610 10.73 -25.67 20.35
C GLY A 610 9.22 -25.39 20.43
N ASP A 611 8.71 -25.30 21.67
CA ASP A 611 7.31 -24.93 21.90
C ASP A 611 7.17 -23.39 21.96
N ILE A 612 6.63 -22.81 20.90
CA ILE A 612 6.33 -21.37 20.84
C ILE A 612 4.99 -21.14 21.55
N ASP A 613 5.00 -20.34 22.62
CA ASP A 613 3.76 -19.93 23.27
C ASP A 613 2.98 -18.94 22.40
N ALA A 614 1.92 -19.45 21.76
CA ALA A 614 1.06 -18.63 20.92
C ALA A 614 0.34 -17.52 21.70
N ARG A 615 0.08 -17.73 23.01
CA ARG A 615 -0.56 -16.72 23.85
C ARG A 615 0.39 -15.57 24.11
N ASP A 616 1.65 -15.85 24.42
CA ASP A 616 2.68 -14.81 24.61
C ASP A 616 2.93 -14.03 23.34
N ILE A 617 3.11 -14.70 22.19
CA ILE A 617 3.32 -14.04 20.88
C ILE A 617 2.20 -13.07 20.52
N ASN A 618 0.95 -13.41 20.84
CA ASN A 618 -0.23 -12.58 20.55
C ASN A 618 -0.61 -11.63 21.68
N SER A 619 0.30 -11.35 22.62
CA SER A 619 0.07 -10.49 23.79
C SER A 619 0.99 -9.29 23.75
N ILE A 620 0.42 -8.09 23.91
CA ILE A 620 1.16 -6.82 23.93
C ILE A 620 0.78 -6.11 25.22
N ARG A 621 1.76 -5.84 26.08
CA ARG A 621 1.53 -5.10 27.33
C ARG A 621 1.24 -3.63 26.99
N ILE A 622 0.10 -3.13 27.46
CA ILE A 622 -0.31 -1.72 27.27
C ILE A 622 -0.04 -0.92 28.57
N ALA A 623 -0.37 -1.52 29.72
CA ALA A 623 -0.12 -0.92 31.04
C ALA A 623 0.03 -2.05 32.07
N ASP A 624 0.28 -1.70 33.33
CA ASP A 624 0.34 -2.66 34.44
C ASP A 624 -1.02 -3.32 34.59
N GLY A 625 -1.02 -4.67 34.54
CA GLY A 625 -2.24 -5.48 34.62
C GLY A 625 -3.15 -5.43 33.39
N ILE A 626 -2.78 -4.69 32.32
CA ILE A 626 -3.57 -4.58 31.07
C ILE A 626 -2.77 -5.07 29.86
N VAL A 627 -3.29 -6.10 29.21
CA VAL A 627 -2.67 -6.72 28.03
C VAL A 627 -3.63 -6.67 26.84
N LEU A 628 -3.14 -6.21 25.71
CA LEU A 628 -3.83 -6.38 24.44
C LEU A 628 -3.55 -7.78 23.91
N ARG A 629 -4.60 -8.48 23.47
CA ARG A 629 -4.54 -9.78 22.83
C ARG A 629 -4.97 -9.72 21.38
N VAL A 630 -4.20 -10.32 20.50
CA VAL A 630 -4.57 -10.49 19.09
C VAL A 630 -5.33 -11.80 18.95
N GLY A 631 -6.66 -11.73 19.01
CA GLY A 631 -7.54 -12.89 18.94
C GLY A 631 -7.99 -13.22 17.51
N LYS A 632 -8.61 -14.43 17.34
CA LYS A 632 -9.18 -14.88 16.05
C LYS A 632 -10.16 -13.88 15.43
N PHE A 633 -10.74 -12.98 16.20
CA PHE A 633 -11.84 -12.11 15.83
C PHE A 633 -11.48 -10.62 15.90
N GLY A 634 -10.22 -10.33 16.13
CA GLY A 634 -9.68 -8.99 16.27
C GLY A 634 -8.93 -8.79 17.58
N PRO A 635 -8.32 -7.61 17.77
CA PRO A 635 -7.64 -7.25 18.99
C PRO A 635 -8.66 -6.95 20.11
N TYR A 636 -8.31 -7.36 21.34
CA TYR A 636 -9.09 -7.03 22.55
C TYR A 636 -8.15 -6.80 23.73
N LEU A 637 -8.58 -5.98 24.67
CA LEU A 637 -7.92 -5.78 25.95
C LEU A 637 -8.36 -6.87 26.92
N GLU A 638 -7.43 -7.31 27.77
CA GLU A 638 -7.67 -8.21 28.88
C GLU A 638 -6.99 -7.61 30.12
N ALA A 639 -7.76 -7.26 31.15
CA ALA A 639 -7.25 -6.88 32.46
C ALA A 639 -7.22 -8.11 33.36
N GLU A 640 -6.15 -8.25 34.16
CA GLU A 640 -6.07 -9.31 35.15
C GLU A 640 -7.22 -9.18 36.16
N GLY A 641 -7.76 -10.34 36.59
CA GLY A 641 -8.80 -10.37 37.61
C GLY A 641 -8.27 -9.84 38.94
N THR A 642 -9.11 -9.10 39.67
CA THR A 642 -8.78 -8.62 41.00
C THR A 642 -8.88 -9.75 41.99
N VAL A 643 -7.85 -9.89 42.85
CA VAL A 643 -7.89 -10.83 43.98
C VAL A 643 -8.72 -10.18 45.10
N ASN A 644 -9.79 -10.87 45.49
CA ASN A 644 -10.52 -10.45 46.72
C ASN A 644 -9.61 -10.74 47.90
N THR A 645 -9.20 -9.68 48.60
CA THR A 645 -8.26 -9.79 49.73
C THR A 645 -8.83 -10.52 50.94
N GLU A 646 -10.20 -10.65 51.06
CA GLU A 646 -10.85 -11.31 52.15
C GLU A 646 -11.12 -12.79 51.87
N THR A 647 -11.45 -13.17 50.63
CA THR A 647 -11.77 -14.54 50.23
C THR A 647 -10.66 -15.28 49.50
N GLY A 648 -9.67 -14.52 48.99
CA GLY A 648 -8.61 -15.08 48.14
C GLY A 648 -9.08 -15.49 46.74
N GLU A 649 -10.34 -15.24 46.40
CA GLU A 649 -10.89 -15.52 45.07
C GLU A 649 -10.42 -14.51 44.04
N VAL A 650 -10.03 -14.98 42.86
CA VAL A 650 -9.65 -14.15 41.70
C VAL A 650 -10.87 -13.98 40.82
N SER A 651 -11.30 -12.72 40.62
CA SER A 651 -12.41 -12.43 39.70
C SER A 651 -12.03 -12.81 38.26
N ASP A 652 -13.02 -13.06 37.42
CA ASP A 652 -12.79 -13.26 35.99
C ASP A 652 -12.13 -12.05 35.35
N PRO A 653 -11.19 -12.26 34.38
CA PRO A 653 -10.54 -11.15 33.68
C PRO A 653 -11.56 -10.32 32.89
N VAL A 654 -11.49 -9.01 33.07
CA VAL A 654 -12.32 -8.06 32.31
C VAL A 654 -11.76 -7.94 30.88
N ARG A 655 -12.66 -7.96 29.88
CA ARG A 655 -12.29 -7.86 28.46
C ARG A 655 -13.07 -6.77 27.75
N ALA A 656 -12.38 -6.05 26.85
CA ALA A 656 -13.00 -5.05 26.00
C ALA A 656 -12.42 -5.14 24.57
N ASN A 657 -13.25 -4.92 23.56
CA ASN A 657 -12.79 -4.83 22.18
C ASN A 657 -11.99 -3.54 21.96
N VAL A 658 -10.98 -3.61 21.08
CA VAL A 658 -10.26 -2.43 20.62
C VAL A 658 -10.87 -1.97 19.30
N PRO A 659 -11.34 -0.70 19.19
CA PRO A 659 -11.90 -0.17 17.97
C PRO A 659 -10.91 -0.29 16.79
N THR A 660 -11.42 -0.62 15.61
CA THR A 660 -10.58 -0.82 14.42
C THR A 660 -10.02 0.47 13.84
N ASP A 661 -10.61 1.60 14.20
CA ASP A 661 -10.21 2.97 13.82
C ASP A 661 -9.22 3.61 14.80
N LEU A 662 -8.97 2.99 15.95
CA LEU A 662 -7.95 3.42 16.90
C LEU A 662 -6.57 2.97 16.43
N ALA A 663 -5.61 3.91 16.30
CA ALA A 663 -4.24 3.56 15.96
C ALA A 663 -3.50 3.01 17.20
N PRO A 664 -2.43 2.21 17.02
CA PRO A 664 -1.75 1.60 18.18
C PRO A 664 -1.18 2.62 19.16
N ASP A 665 -0.64 3.74 18.72
CA ASP A 665 -0.10 4.82 19.59
C ASP A 665 -1.21 5.64 20.29
N GLU A 666 -2.45 5.57 19.79
CA GLU A 666 -3.62 6.21 20.43
C GLU A 666 -4.20 5.35 21.57
N LEU A 667 -3.81 4.07 21.67
CA LEU A 667 -4.19 3.18 22.76
C LEU A 667 -3.27 3.38 23.97
N THR A 668 -3.42 4.53 24.62
CA THR A 668 -2.71 4.85 25.88
C THR A 668 -3.26 4.01 27.05
N ALA A 669 -2.56 4.03 28.20
CA ALA A 669 -3.01 3.37 29.43
C ALA A 669 -4.39 3.89 29.88
N GLU A 670 -4.63 5.20 29.74
CA GLU A 670 -5.90 5.86 30.07
C GLU A 670 -7.01 5.38 29.15
N LYS A 671 -6.76 5.37 27.85
CA LYS A 671 -7.71 4.89 26.84
C LYS A 671 -8.04 3.41 27.01
N ALA A 672 -7.06 2.60 27.38
CA ALA A 672 -7.27 1.18 27.67
C ALA A 672 -8.16 0.97 28.91
N LYS A 673 -7.97 1.76 29.96
CA LYS A 673 -8.81 1.73 31.16
C LYS A 673 -10.24 2.18 30.82
N GLU A 674 -10.40 3.25 30.06
CA GLU A 674 -11.72 3.71 29.60
C GLU A 674 -12.48 2.61 28.84
N LEU A 675 -11.82 1.97 27.86
CA LEU A 675 -12.42 0.86 27.10
C LEU A 675 -12.78 -0.33 27.99
N LEU A 676 -11.95 -0.67 28.99
CA LEU A 676 -12.24 -1.76 29.92
C LEU A 676 -13.41 -1.41 30.83
N GLU A 677 -13.55 -0.17 31.30
CA GLU A 677 -14.71 0.26 32.09
C GLU A 677 -16.01 0.20 31.26
N GLN A 678 -15.96 0.64 30.00
CA GLN A 678 -17.07 0.47 29.06
C GLN A 678 -17.43 -1.01 28.85
N GLY A 679 -16.41 -1.89 28.78
CA GLY A 679 -16.59 -3.34 28.67
C GLY A 679 -17.15 -4.04 29.91
N LYS A 680 -17.05 -3.45 31.12
CA LYS A 680 -17.66 -3.93 32.34
C LYS A 680 -19.16 -3.69 32.42
N SER A 681 -19.67 -2.75 31.64
CA SER A 681 -21.10 -2.45 31.59
C SER A 681 -21.87 -3.68 31.09
N ASP A 682 -22.81 -4.19 31.89
CA ASP A 682 -23.72 -5.27 31.49
C ASP A 682 -24.64 -4.87 30.32
N GLY A 683 -24.41 -3.70 29.76
CA GLY A 683 -25.17 -3.07 28.68
C GLY A 683 -26.20 -2.09 29.20
N ARG A 684 -26.57 -1.15 28.32
CA ARG A 684 -27.63 -0.17 28.64
C ARG A 684 -28.99 -0.86 28.56
N VAL A 685 -29.70 -0.90 29.67
CA VAL A 685 -31.06 -1.40 29.69
C VAL A 685 -31.97 -0.47 28.88
N LEU A 686 -32.67 -1.02 27.91
CA LEU A 686 -33.60 -0.30 27.05
C LEU A 686 -35.03 -0.40 27.55
N GLY A 687 -35.37 -1.51 28.20
CA GLY A 687 -36.70 -1.81 28.71
C GLY A 687 -37.00 -3.31 28.65
N THR A 688 -38.28 -3.65 28.76
CA THR A 688 -38.77 -5.05 28.73
C THR A 688 -39.55 -5.30 27.46
N ASP A 689 -39.27 -6.41 26.78
CA ASP A 689 -40.04 -6.85 25.61
C ASP A 689 -41.50 -7.22 26.07
N PRO A 690 -42.51 -6.52 25.55
CA PRO A 690 -43.90 -6.76 25.97
C PRO A 690 -44.42 -8.16 25.58
N THR A 691 -43.73 -8.84 24.64
CA THR A 691 -44.14 -10.17 24.15
C THR A 691 -43.55 -11.30 24.98
N THR A 692 -42.25 -11.18 25.36
CA THR A 692 -41.55 -12.24 26.07
C THR A 692 -41.37 -12.02 27.54
N GLY A 693 -41.57 -10.77 28.01
CA GLY A 693 -41.28 -10.36 29.38
C GLY A 693 -39.78 -10.25 29.70
N ASN A 694 -38.91 -10.53 28.77
CA ASN A 694 -37.44 -10.47 28.97
C ASN A 694 -36.96 -9.02 28.89
N GLN A 695 -35.93 -8.71 29.66
CA GLN A 695 -35.27 -7.42 29.61
C GLN A 695 -34.42 -7.34 28.30
N ILE A 696 -34.46 -6.18 27.63
CA ILE A 696 -33.66 -5.89 26.45
C ILE A 696 -32.54 -4.94 26.84
N ILE A 697 -31.30 -5.32 26.46
CA ILE A 697 -30.11 -4.49 26.67
C ILE A 697 -29.39 -4.21 25.35
N ALA A 698 -28.78 -3.04 25.30
CA ALA A 698 -27.86 -2.66 24.22
C ALA A 698 -26.41 -2.67 24.77
N ARG A 699 -25.51 -3.36 24.11
CA ARG A 699 -24.10 -3.41 24.49
C ARG A 699 -23.18 -3.57 23.28
N ASP A 700 -21.92 -3.23 23.49
CA ASP A 700 -20.91 -3.52 22.49
C ASP A 700 -20.53 -4.99 22.47
N GLY A 701 -20.30 -5.53 21.30
CA GLY A 701 -20.01 -6.92 21.11
C GLY A 701 -18.93 -7.13 20.04
N ARG A 702 -18.41 -8.35 20.01
CA ARG A 702 -17.36 -8.83 19.10
C ARG A 702 -17.54 -8.49 17.62
N TYR A 703 -18.77 -8.23 17.17
CA TYR A 703 -19.12 -7.88 15.80
C TYR A 703 -19.63 -6.44 15.66
N GLY A 704 -19.40 -5.62 16.68
CA GLY A 704 -19.92 -4.26 16.82
C GLY A 704 -21.12 -4.23 17.79
N PRO A 705 -21.70 -3.02 18.01
CA PRO A 705 -22.81 -2.83 18.92
C PRO A 705 -24.05 -3.64 18.52
N TYR A 706 -24.72 -4.22 19.51
CA TYR A 706 -25.89 -5.07 19.32
C TYR A 706 -26.88 -4.97 20.47
N VAL A 707 -28.11 -5.36 20.19
CA VAL A 707 -29.17 -5.52 21.20
C VAL A 707 -29.42 -7.01 21.45
N THR A 708 -29.72 -7.34 22.69
CA THR A 708 -30.00 -8.74 23.10
C THR A 708 -31.01 -8.82 24.21
N GLU A 709 -31.70 -9.96 24.27
CA GLU A 709 -32.52 -10.33 25.43
C GLU A 709 -31.63 -10.82 26.57
N VAL A 710 -32.00 -10.49 27.78
CA VAL A 710 -31.46 -11.11 29.00
C VAL A 710 -32.39 -12.26 29.38
N ILE A 711 -31.88 -13.47 29.33
CA ILE A 711 -32.60 -14.67 29.73
C ILE A 711 -32.06 -15.10 31.09
N GLU A 712 -32.91 -15.26 32.08
CA GLU A 712 -32.51 -15.79 33.38
C GLU A 712 -32.02 -17.22 33.24
N GLU A 713 -30.84 -17.49 33.75
CA GLU A 713 -30.34 -18.86 33.82
C GLU A 713 -31.14 -19.71 34.77
N MET A 714 -31.40 -20.96 34.40
CA MET A 714 -32.09 -21.90 35.29
C MET A 714 -31.25 -22.10 36.54
N THR A 715 -31.90 -22.04 37.72
CA THR A 715 -31.22 -22.35 38.96
C THR A 715 -30.80 -23.81 39.01
N GLU A 716 -29.86 -24.15 39.90
CA GLU A 716 -29.44 -25.57 40.06
C GLU A 716 -30.62 -26.49 40.49
N GLU A 717 -31.55 -25.95 41.27
CA GLU A 717 -32.77 -26.66 41.65
C GLU A 717 -33.65 -26.98 40.45
N GLN A 718 -33.83 -26.01 39.56
CA GLN A 718 -34.60 -26.19 38.31
C GLN A 718 -33.91 -27.16 37.36
N ILE A 719 -32.60 -27.10 37.24
CA ILE A 719 -31.81 -28.04 36.47
C ILE A 719 -31.92 -29.45 37.04
N GLN A 720 -31.87 -29.60 38.37
CA GLN A 720 -32.00 -30.89 39.01
C GLN A 720 -33.44 -31.46 38.84
N ALA A 721 -34.48 -30.64 39.01
CA ALA A 721 -35.85 -31.01 38.75
C ALA A 721 -36.07 -31.49 37.31
N TYR A 722 -35.43 -30.79 36.34
CA TYR A 722 -35.47 -31.19 34.93
C TYR A 722 -34.78 -32.53 34.68
N LEU A 723 -33.64 -32.78 35.34
CA LEU A 723 -32.91 -34.05 35.25
C LEU A 723 -33.73 -35.19 35.88
N ASP A 724 -34.36 -34.93 37.00
CA ASP A 724 -35.16 -35.94 37.71
C ASP A 724 -36.41 -36.36 36.89
N ALA A 725 -37.03 -35.42 36.19
CA ALA A 725 -38.17 -35.66 35.31
C ALA A 725 -37.85 -36.45 34.03
N GLN A 726 -36.55 -36.58 33.64
CA GLN A 726 -36.17 -37.38 32.48
C GLN A 726 -36.24 -38.85 32.73
N PRO A 727 -36.77 -39.65 31.80
CA PRO A 727 -36.77 -41.12 31.90
C PRO A 727 -35.33 -41.65 31.82
N THR A 728 -35.02 -42.66 32.64
CA THR A 728 -33.67 -43.28 32.59
C THR A 728 -33.54 -44.17 31.36
N GLU A 729 -32.74 -43.74 30.39
CA GLU A 729 -32.37 -44.56 29.26
C GLU A 729 -31.17 -45.44 29.57
N TYR A 730 -31.11 -46.61 28.94
CA TYR A 730 -30.01 -47.55 29.17
C TYR A 730 -29.21 -47.81 27.90
N TYR A 731 -27.91 -48.03 28.03
CA TYR A 731 -27.08 -48.52 26.92
C TYR A 731 -27.39 -50.00 26.65
N LYS A 732 -27.01 -50.50 25.47
CA LYS A 732 -27.16 -51.93 25.10
C LYS A 732 -26.48 -52.90 26.09
N ASN A 733 -25.56 -52.42 26.92
CA ASN A 733 -24.87 -53.20 27.97
C ASN A 733 -25.57 -53.11 29.34
N GLY A 734 -26.79 -52.62 29.45
CA GLY A 734 -27.57 -52.48 30.66
C GLY A 734 -27.18 -51.36 31.64
N LYS A 735 -26.18 -50.52 31.32
CA LYS A 735 -25.81 -49.36 32.15
C LYS A 735 -26.69 -48.16 31.84
N PRO A 736 -27.10 -47.39 32.86
CA PRO A 736 -27.91 -46.18 32.60
C PRO A 736 -27.08 -45.14 31.84
N LYS A 737 -27.72 -44.48 30.89
CA LYS A 737 -27.13 -43.32 30.20
C LYS A 737 -27.17 -42.09 31.11
N PRO A 738 -26.14 -41.23 31.09
CA PRO A 738 -26.22 -39.98 31.85
C PRO A 738 -27.38 -39.13 31.31
N LYS A 739 -28.19 -38.60 32.20
CA LYS A 739 -29.29 -37.69 31.87
C LYS A 739 -28.70 -36.39 31.28
N LYS A 740 -29.33 -35.83 30.25
CA LYS A 740 -28.82 -34.62 29.57
C LYS A 740 -29.35 -33.39 30.26
N LYS A 741 -28.43 -32.48 30.65
CA LYS A 741 -28.81 -31.17 31.18
C LYS A 741 -29.64 -30.42 30.14
N PRO A 742 -30.58 -29.54 30.56
CA PRO A 742 -31.32 -28.68 29.62
C PRO A 742 -30.32 -27.82 28.81
N LYS A 743 -30.59 -27.64 27.52
CA LYS A 743 -29.81 -26.71 26.75
C LYS A 743 -30.15 -25.28 27.17
N PRO A 744 -29.18 -24.43 27.49
CA PRO A 744 -29.46 -23.01 27.79
C PRO A 744 -30.30 -22.39 26.65
N ALA A 745 -31.31 -21.63 27.01
CA ALA A 745 -32.07 -20.87 26.04
C ALA A 745 -31.12 -19.86 25.34
N LYS A 746 -31.25 -19.74 24.03
CA LYS A 746 -30.44 -18.76 23.29
C LYS A 746 -31.18 -17.44 23.23
N PRO A 747 -30.60 -16.34 23.74
CA PRO A 747 -31.22 -15.02 23.62
C PRO A 747 -31.31 -14.59 22.14
N ARG A 748 -32.40 -13.90 21.80
CA ARG A 748 -32.46 -13.19 20.50
C ARG A 748 -31.43 -12.07 20.52
N THR A 749 -30.65 -11.93 19.47
CA THR A 749 -29.64 -10.92 19.33
C THR A 749 -29.67 -10.31 17.92
N ALA A 750 -29.49 -8.99 17.83
CA ALA A 750 -29.41 -8.30 16.56
C ALA A 750 -28.35 -7.18 16.60
N SER A 751 -27.50 -7.09 15.56
CA SER A 751 -26.54 -6.00 15.44
C SER A 751 -27.27 -4.69 15.15
N LEU A 752 -26.78 -3.57 15.71
CA LEU A 752 -27.24 -2.24 15.34
C LEU A 752 -26.93 -1.95 13.87
N PHE A 753 -27.75 -1.14 13.23
CA PHE A 753 -27.46 -0.61 11.92
C PHE A 753 -26.34 0.44 11.99
N LYS A 754 -25.68 0.71 10.89
CA LYS A 754 -24.61 1.71 10.81
C LYS A 754 -25.05 3.13 11.13
N SER A 755 -26.33 3.41 10.92
CA SER A 755 -26.99 4.68 11.24
C SER A 755 -27.38 4.83 12.72
N MET A 756 -27.26 3.74 13.52
CA MET A 756 -27.66 3.70 14.93
C MET A 756 -26.42 3.77 15.84
N ASP A 757 -26.59 4.48 16.98
CA ASP A 757 -25.56 4.61 17.99
C ASP A 757 -25.99 3.91 19.29
N LEU A 758 -25.03 3.27 19.98
CA LEU A 758 -25.26 2.53 21.22
C LEU A 758 -25.87 3.42 22.34
N ALA A 759 -25.48 4.69 22.35
CA ALA A 759 -25.95 5.63 23.37
C ALA A 759 -27.41 6.09 23.14
N THR A 760 -27.86 6.08 21.88
CA THR A 760 -29.16 6.68 21.49
C THR A 760 -30.24 5.67 21.10
N VAL A 761 -29.89 4.41 20.81
CA VAL A 761 -30.82 3.34 20.39
C VAL A 761 -31.96 3.21 21.44
N THR A 762 -33.20 3.13 20.98
CA THR A 762 -34.41 3.01 21.83
C THR A 762 -34.86 1.54 21.94
N LEU A 763 -35.78 1.28 22.90
CA LEU A 763 -36.43 -0.02 23.02
C LEU A 763 -37.22 -0.38 21.74
N GLU A 764 -37.86 0.60 21.11
CA GLU A 764 -38.62 0.41 19.88
C GLU A 764 -37.69 -0.06 18.72
N ASP A 765 -36.54 0.61 18.58
CA ASP A 765 -35.51 0.22 17.57
C ASP A 765 -35.00 -1.19 17.85
N ALA A 766 -34.72 -1.51 19.10
CA ALA A 766 -34.22 -2.82 19.53
C ALA A 766 -35.24 -3.94 19.21
N LEU A 767 -36.51 -3.72 19.48
CA LEU A 767 -37.58 -4.70 19.17
C LEU A 767 -37.73 -4.89 17.66
N LYS A 768 -37.62 -3.81 16.87
CA LYS A 768 -37.60 -3.90 15.41
C LYS A 768 -36.40 -4.74 14.94
N LEU A 769 -35.21 -4.52 15.45
CA LEU A 769 -34.02 -5.27 15.11
C LEU A 769 -34.14 -6.76 15.50
N LEU A 770 -34.66 -7.05 16.69
CA LEU A 770 -34.85 -8.41 17.21
C LEU A 770 -35.98 -9.19 16.47
N SER A 771 -36.81 -8.49 15.69
CA SER A 771 -37.80 -9.13 14.81
C SER A 771 -37.20 -9.73 13.52
N LEU A 772 -35.93 -9.47 13.26
CA LEU A 772 -35.23 -10.00 12.08
C LEU A 772 -34.74 -11.44 12.29
N PRO A 773 -34.80 -12.32 11.28
CA PRO A 773 -35.22 -12.07 9.89
C PRO A 773 -36.74 -11.92 9.77
N ARG A 774 -37.24 -10.90 9.04
CA ARG A 774 -38.65 -10.69 8.79
C ARG A 774 -39.09 -11.53 7.59
N VAL A 775 -40.12 -12.35 7.78
CA VAL A 775 -40.73 -13.14 6.69
C VAL A 775 -41.65 -12.22 5.90
N LEU A 776 -41.46 -12.14 4.59
CA LEU A 776 -42.30 -11.35 3.68
C LEU A 776 -43.46 -12.15 3.15
N GLY A 777 -43.29 -13.46 3.00
CA GLY A 777 -44.25 -14.39 2.44
C GLY A 777 -43.56 -15.48 1.62
N THR A 778 -44.34 -16.15 0.76
CA THR A 778 -43.84 -17.23 -0.12
C THR A 778 -44.02 -16.86 -1.60
N ASP A 779 -43.13 -17.36 -2.46
CA ASP A 779 -43.31 -17.26 -3.91
C ASP A 779 -44.35 -18.27 -4.43
N ALA A 780 -44.63 -18.24 -5.74
CA ALA A 780 -45.56 -19.15 -6.39
C ALA A 780 -45.14 -20.64 -6.29
N GLU A 781 -43.91 -20.93 -5.93
CA GLU A 781 -43.37 -22.29 -5.77
C GLU A 781 -43.35 -22.73 -4.31
N GLY A 782 -43.87 -21.89 -3.39
CA GLY A 782 -43.92 -22.16 -1.95
C GLY A 782 -42.60 -21.91 -1.19
N ASN A 783 -41.61 -21.26 -1.81
CA ASN A 783 -40.36 -20.92 -1.14
C ASN A 783 -40.54 -19.66 -0.29
N GLU A 784 -40.15 -19.71 0.98
CA GLU A 784 -40.20 -18.59 1.89
C GLU A 784 -39.16 -17.50 1.48
N ILE A 785 -39.61 -16.24 1.48
CA ILE A 785 -38.78 -15.06 1.24
C ILE A 785 -38.64 -14.29 2.53
N THR A 786 -37.42 -14.12 2.99
CA THR A 786 -37.08 -13.34 4.19
C THR A 786 -36.19 -12.14 3.84
N VAL A 787 -36.29 -11.08 4.65
CA VAL A 787 -35.40 -9.92 4.62
C VAL A 787 -34.63 -9.83 5.93
N GLN A 788 -33.33 -9.54 5.82
CA GLN A 788 -32.44 -9.49 6.98
C GLN A 788 -31.20 -8.63 6.69
N ASN A 789 -30.49 -8.22 7.75
CA ASN A 789 -29.18 -7.55 7.63
C ASN A 789 -28.05 -8.57 7.73
N GLY A 790 -26.99 -8.41 6.93
CA GLY A 790 -25.84 -9.29 6.94
C GLY A 790 -24.51 -8.54 6.85
N ARG A 791 -23.41 -9.28 6.91
CA ARG A 791 -22.04 -8.72 6.85
C ARG A 791 -21.79 -7.74 5.68
N PHE A 792 -22.53 -7.92 4.58
CA PHE A 792 -22.36 -7.11 3.36
C PHE A 792 -23.53 -6.12 3.15
N GLY A 793 -24.33 -5.89 4.20
CA GLY A 793 -25.52 -5.02 4.17
C GLY A 793 -26.83 -5.80 4.07
N PRO A 794 -27.95 -5.06 3.90
CA PRO A 794 -29.29 -5.62 3.88
C PRO A 794 -29.55 -6.46 2.63
N TYR A 795 -30.28 -7.57 2.81
CA TYR A 795 -30.56 -8.49 1.71
C TYR A 795 -31.83 -9.31 1.91
N LEU A 796 -32.40 -9.72 0.78
CA LEU A 796 -33.46 -10.72 0.68
C LEU A 796 -32.84 -12.11 0.56
N LYS A 797 -33.47 -13.11 1.19
CA LYS A 797 -33.08 -14.52 1.09
C LYS A 797 -34.28 -15.38 0.68
N LYS A 798 -34.06 -16.20 -0.35
CA LYS A 798 -34.96 -17.24 -0.84
C LYS A 798 -34.17 -18.55 -1.00
N GLY A 799 -34.28 -19.47 -0.07
CA GLY A 799 -33.46 -20.68 -0.04
C GLY A 799 -31.96 -20.36 -0.05
N THR A 800 -31.26 -20.69 -1.13
CA THR A 800 -29.82 -20.40 -1.32
C THR A 800 -29.58 -19.12 -2.14
N ASP A 801 -30.61 -18.49 -2.73
CA ASP A 801 -30.49 -17.24 -3.48
C ASP A 801 -30.63 -16.04 -2.55
N SER A 802 -29.61 -15.17 -2.54
CA SER A 802 -29.60 -13.91 -1.78
C SER A 802 -29.49 -12.73 -2.74
N ARG A 803 -30.25 -11.66 -2.48
CA ARG A 803 -30.30 -10.42 -3.26
C ARG A 803 -30.15 -9.22 -2.35
N SER A 804 -29.17 -8.34 -2.61
CA SER A 804 -29.00 -7.10 -1.84
C SER A 804 -30.16 -6.14 -2.14
N ILE A 805 -30.58 -5.38 -1.12
CA ILE A 805 -31.53 -4.26 -1.20
C ILE A 805 -30.82 -2.93 -0.92
N GLY A 806 -31.48 -1.79 -1.16
CA GLY A 806 -30.84 -0.49 -1.29
C GLY A 806 -30.34 0.10 0.02
N SER A 807 -31.12 0.02 1.08
CA SER A 807 -30.78 0.63 2.37
C SER A 807 -31.21 -0.23 3.57
N GLU A 808 -30.71 0.09 4.76
CA GLU A 808 -31.08 -0.60 6.01
C GLU A 808 -32.53 -0.32 6.39
N GLU A 809 -33.06 0.86 6.07
CA GLU A 809 -34.46 1.24 6.30
C GLU A 809 -35.43 0.41 5.45
N GLU A 810 -35.04 0.03 4.23
CA GLU A 810 -35.83 -0.82 3.35
C GLU A 810 -36.14 -2.20 3.96
N ILE A 811 -35.34 -2.69 4.89
CA ILE A 811 -35.60 -3.97 5.59
C ILE A 811 -37.00 -4.02 6.20
N PHE A 812 -37.47 -2.89 6.76
CA PHE A 812 -38.75 -2.81 7.44
C PHE A 812 -39.91 -2.38 6.53
N THR A 813 -39.61 -1.80 5.37
CA THR A 813 -40.64 -1.25 4.46
C THR A 813 -40.91 -2.11 3.24
N ILE A 814 -39.92 -2.92 2.80
CA ILE A 814 -40.07 -3.75 1.58
C ILE A 814 -41.22 -4.73 1.70
N THR A 815 -42.02 -4.82 0.62
CA THR A 815 -43.17 -5.72 0.51
C THR A 815 -42.80 -7.03 -0.23
N LEU A 816 -43.66 -8.04 -0.14
CA LEU A 816 -43.49 -9.31 -0.88
C LEU A 816 -43.46 -9.06 -2.41
N GLU A 817 -44.31 -8.18 -2.92
CA GLU A 817 -44.39 -7.84 -4.33
C GLU A 817 -43.08 -7.25 -4.83
N GLN A 818 -42.51 -6.25 -4.11
CA GLN A 818 -41.23 -5.66 -4.43
C GLN A 818 -40.08 -6.69 -4.35
N ALA A 819 -40.13 -7.61 -3.39
CA ALA A 819 -39.14 -8.67 -3.27
C ALA A 819 -39.20 -9.65 -4.47
N LEU A 820 -40.41 -10.00 -4.92
CA LEU A 820 -40.63 -10.84 -6.12
C LEU A 820 -40.11 -10.15 -7.38
N ASP A 821 -40.28 -8.84 -7.53
CA ASP A 821 -39.76 -8.06 -8.64
C ASP A 821 -38.20 -8.07 -8.66
N ILE A 822 -37.57 -7.98 -7.49
CA ILE A 822 -36.13 -8.10 -7.37
C ILE A 822 -35.65 -9.52 -7.78
N TYR A 823 -36.39 -10.57 -7.43
CA TYR A 823 -36.06 -11.93 -7.83
C TYR A 823 -36.36 -12.21 -9.31
N ALA A 824 -37.30 -11.52 -9.95
CA ALA A 824 -37.58 -11.61 -11.39
C ALA A 824 -36.42 -11.05 -12.25
N GLN A 825 -35.60 -10.16 -11.70
CA GLN A 825 -34.43 -9.61 -12.38
C GLN A 825 -33.26 -10.60 -12.41
N PRO A 826 -32.43 -10.64 -13.48
CA PRO A 826 -31.25 -11.51 -13.52
C PRO A 826 -30.26 -11.15 -12.41
N LYS A 827 -29.73 -12.17 -11.72
CA LYS A 827 -28.74 -11.97 -10.64
C LYS A 827 -27.49 -11.24 -11.15
N GLN A 828 -27.27 -10.02 -10.72
CA GLN A 828 -26.06 -9.25 -11.04
C GLN A 828 -24.89 -9.82 -10.24
N ARG A 829 -23.90 -10.40 -10.92
CA ARG A 829 -22.62 -10.81 -10.30
C ARG A 829 -21.68 -9.60 -10.29
N GLY A 830 -21.43 -9.04 -9.11
CA GLY A 830 -20.29 -8.16 -8.84
C GLY A 830 -20.39 -6.72 -9.32
N ARG A 831 -21.44 -5.97 -8.89
CA ARG A 831 -21.38 -4.51 -8.76
C ARG A 831 -22.08 -4.10 -7.46
N ALA A 832 -21.40 -3.23 -6.68
CA ALA A 832 -22.05 -2.56 -5.55
C ALA A 832 -23.33 -1.85 -6.03
N ALA A 833 -24.39 -1.87 -5.23
CA ALA A 833 -25.63 -1.14 -5.49
C ALA A 833 -25.31 0.32 -5.85
N ALA A 834 -26.00 0.86 -6.84
CA ALA A 834 -25.85 2.25 -7.22
C ALA A 834 -26.20 3.14 -6.01
N LYS A 835 -25.27 3.98 -5.58
CA LYS A 835 -25.53 4.98 -4.55
C LYS A 835 -26.71 5.85 -4.97
N PRO A 836 -27.58 6.29 -4.03
CA PRO A 836 -28.63 7.23 -4.35
C PRO A 836 -28.05 8.50 -4.99
N PRO A 837 -28.82 9.22 -5.83
CA PRO A 837 -28.32 10.44 -6.44
C PRO A 837 -28.02 11.48 -5.35
N LEU A 838 -26.94 12.26 -5.55
CA LEU A 838 -26.53 13.33 -4.66
C LEU A 838 -27.48 14.54 -4.73
N ALA A 839 -28.15 14.73 -5.88
CA ALA A 839 -29.19 15.71 -6.08
C ALA A 839 -30.09 15.31 -7.27
N GLU A 840 -31.35 15.69 -7.24
CA GLU A 840 -32.30 15.60 -8.36
C GLU A 840 -32.61 17.00 -8.86
N LEU A 841 -32.39 17.27 -10.13
CA LEU A 841 -32.43 18.60 -10.72
C LEU A 841 -33.61 18.81 -11.71
N GLY A 842 -34.58 17.91 -11.74
CA GLY A 842 -35.75 18.02 -12.62
C GLY A 842 -35.64 17.20 -13.91
N VAL A 843 -36.52 17.45 -14.88
CA VAL A 843 -36.62 16.68 -16.15
C VAL A 843 -35.88 17.40 -17.27
N ASP A 844 -35.03 16.71 -18.01
CA ASP A 844 -34.36 17.28 -19.19
C ASP A 844 -35.35 17.41 -20.37
N PRO A 845 -35.54 18.62 -20.92
CA PRO A 845 -36.50 18.84 -22.02
C PRO A 845 -36.15 18.07 -23.32
N ASN A 846 -34.92 17.61 -23.50
CA ASN A 846 -34.49 16.90 -24.70
C ASN A 846 -34.60 15.37 -24.59
N SER A 847 -34.40 14.80 -23.41
CA SER A 847 -34.47 13.35 -23.21
C SER A 847 -35.72 12.88 -22.49
N GLU A 848 -36.53 13.82 -21.96
CA GLU A 848 -37.76 13.57 -21.16
C GLU A 848 -37.50 12.70 -19.92
N LYS A 849 -36.23 12.72 -19.40
CA LYS A 849 -35.79 11.92 -18.24
C LYS A 849 -35.27 12.81 -17.13
N ASN A 850 -35.40 12.32 -15.90
CA ASN A 850 -34.88 13.01 -14.73
C ASN A 850 -33.38 13.24 -14.82
N ILE A 851 -32.96 14.49 -14.59
CA ILE A 851 -31.57 14.89 -14.43
C ILE A 851 -31.20 14.65 -12.95
N VAL A 852 -30.19 13.83 -12.73
CA VAL A 852 -29.67 13.55 -11.38
C VAL A 852 -28.15 13.76 -11.32
N VAL A 853 -27.69 14.21 -10.16
CA VAL A 853 -26.25 14.25 -9.84
C VAL A 853 -25.90 12.97 -9.11
N LYS A 854 -24.88 12.24 -9.60
CA LYS A 854 -24.39 11.00 -9.00
C LYS A 854 -22.92 11.09 -8.65
N ASP A 855 -22.52 10.38 -7.58
CA ASP A 855 -21.12 10.20 -7.23
C ASP A 855 -20.47 9.18 -8.18
N GLY A 856 -19.44 9.60 -8.90
CA GLY A 856 -18.73 8.78 -9.87
C GLY A 856 -17.25 8.60 -9.52
N ARG A 857 -16.60 7.59 -10.13
CA ARG A 857 -15.16 7.29 -9.95
C ARG A 857 -14.24 8.50 -10.18
N PHE A 858 -14.71 9.50 -10.91
CA PHE A 858 -13.96 10.71 -11.29
C PHE A 858 -14.55 11.99 -10.68
N GLY A 859 -15.37 11.86 -9.64
CA GLY A 859 -16.10 12.94 -8.97
C GLY A 859 -17.59 13.00 -9.37
N PRO A 860 -18.36 13.94 -8.77
CA PRO A 860 -19.77 14.10 -9.05
C PRO A 860 -20.03 14.38 -10.54
N TYR A 861 -21.09 13.77 -11.09
CA TYR A 861 -21.47 13.97 -12.48
C TYR A 861 -22.99 14.08 -12.63
N ILE A 862 -23.40 14.91 -13.58
CA ILE A 862 -24.79 15.13 -13.97
C ILE A 862 -25.16 14.11 -15.04
N THR A 863 -26.33 13.47 -14.92
CA THR A 863 -26.82 12.51 -15.92
C THR A 863 -28.34 12.56 -16.06
N ASP A 864 -28.82 12.42 -17.30
CA ASP A 864 -30.21 12.14 -17.66
C ASP A 864 -30.46 10.65 -17.96
N GLY A 865 -29.47 9.77 -17.62
CA GLY A 865 -29.52 8.34 -17.95
C GLY A 865 -29.05 8.00 -19.37
N VAL A 866 -28.83 8.99 -20.24
CA VAL A 866 -28.33 8.86 -21.62
C VAL A 866 -26.99 9.58 -21.78
N THR A 867 -26.92 10.83 -21.31
CA THR A 867 -25.72 11.69 -21.40
C THR A 867 -25.15 11.90 -20.00
N ASN A 868 -23.82 11.83 -19.88
CA ASN A 868 -23.13 12.05 -18.61
C ASN A 868 -22.11 13.17 -18.78
N ILE A 869 -22.09 14.14 -17.84
CA ILE A 869 -21.09 15.20 -17.77
C ILE A 869 -20.62 15.39 -16.32
N THR A 870 -19.33 15.48 -16.10
CA THR A 870 -18.76 15.76 -14.77
C THR A 870 -19.13 17.18 -14.35
N VAL A 871 -19.50 17.39 -13.08
CA VAL A 871 -19.73 18.72 -12.52
C VAL A 871 -18.47 19.56 -12.67
N PRO A 872 -18.54 20.77 -13.24
CA PRO A 872 -17.38 21.64 -13.36
C PRO A 872 -16.74 21.93 -12.01
N ARG A 873 -15.41 21.98 -11.92
CA ARG A 873 -14.68 22.24 -10.67
C ARG A 873 -14.97 23.61 -10.05
N SER A 874 -15.51 24.52 -10.81
CA SER A 874 -15.92 25.86 -10.38
C SER A 874 -17.31 25.92 -9.77
N GLU A 875 -18.06 24.79 -9.76
CA GLU A 875 -19.45 24.72 -9.31
C GLU A 875 -19.59 23.64 -8.23
N THR A 876 -20.43 23.92 -7.21
CA THR A 876 -20.76 22.96 -6.15
C THR A 876 -22.09 22.29 -6.45
N ILE A 877 -22.39 21.15 -5.83
CA ILE A 877 -23.66 20.43 -6.05
C ILE A 877 -24.85 21.31 -5.65
N GLU A 878 -24.69 22.08 -4.57
CA GLU A 878 -25.69 22.97 -4.03
C GLU A 878 -25.97 24.20 -4.93
N SER A 879 -25.01 24.60 -5.76
CA SER A 879 -25.15 25.73 -6.68
C SER A 879 -25.71 25.34 -8.06
N LEU A 880 -25.90 24.04 -8.34
CA LEU A 880 -26.40 23.56 -9.62
C LEU A 880 -27.91 23.73 -9.74
N THR A 881 -28.35 24.61 -10.66
CA THR A 881 -29.75 24.76 -11.00
C THR A 881 -30.18 23.81 -12.13
N HIS A 882 -31.48 23.61 -12.31
CA HIS A 882 -32.04 22.81 -13.40
C HIS A 882 -31.57 23.33 -14.77
N GLU A 883 -31.67 24.65 -14.99
CA GLU A 883 -31.28 25.29 -16.25
C GLU A 883 -29.79 25.07 -16.55
N ARG A 884 -28.94 25.17 -15.54
CA ARG A 884 -27.49 24.94 -15.69
C ARG A 884 -27.17 23.50 -16.01
N ALA A 885 -27.87 22.53 -15.40
CA ALA A 885 -27.71 21.12 -15.69
C ALA A 885 -28.15 20.77 -17.14
N VAL A 886 -29.26 21.34 -17.62
CA VAL A 886 -29.74 21.21 -19.00
C VAL A 886 -28.72 21.77 -19.99
N GLU A 887 -28.13 22.94 -19.71
CA GLU A 887 -27.11 23.58 -20.54
C GLU A 887 -25.85 22.69 -20.65
N LEU A 888 -25.35 22.20 -19.52
CA LEU A 888 -24.16 21.32 -19.48
C LEU A 888 -24.39 20.00 -20.25
N LEU A 889 -25.58 19.40 -20.12
CA LEU A 889 -25.95 18.21 -20.88
C LEU A 889 -26.08 18.51 -22.38
N ALA A 890 -26.61 19.68 -22.76
CA ALA A 890 -26.71 20.12 -24.15
C ALA A 890 -25.33 20.37 -24.77
N GLU A 891 -24.43 21.04 -24.05
CA GLU A 891 -23.02 21.20 -24.49
C GLU A 891 -22.32 19.86 -24.71
N LYS A 892 -22.56 18.88 -23.82
CA LYS A 892 -21.97 17.55 -23.97
C LYS A 892 -22.52 16.82 -25.20
N ARG A 893 -23.79 16.95 -25.50
CA ARG A 893 -24.42 16.38 -26.69
C ARG A 893 -23.88 17.02 -27.98
N ALA A 894 -23.72 18.34 -27.99
CA ALA A 894 -23.16 19.09 -29.12
C ALA A 894 -21.70 18.69 -29.44
N LYS A 895 -20.91 18.32 -28.43
CA LYS A 895 -19.52 17.83 -28.61
C LYS A 895 -19.45 16.40 -29.16
N GLY A 896 -20.59 15.70 -29.34
CA GLY A 896 -20.74 14.37 -29.89
C GLY A 896 -20.16 13.24 -29.02
N PRO A 897 -20.53 11.96 -29.25
CA PRO A 897 -19.97 10.84 -28.51
C PRO A 897 -18.51 10.68 -28.85
N ALA A 898 -17.63 10.64 -27.82
CA ALA A 898 -16.25 10.25 -28.00
C ALA A 898 -16.19 8.92 -28.78
N LYS A 899 -15.50 8.87 -29.92
CA LYS A 899 -15.38 7.68 -30.77
C LYS A 899 -14.89 6.50 -29.96
N ARG A 900 -15.82 5.66 -29.51
CA ARG A 900 -15.52 4.33 -28.97
C ARG A 900 -15.06 3.45 -30.14
N LYS A 901 -13.84 2.92 -30.06
CA LYS A 901 -13.41 1.81 -30.92
C LYS A 901 -14.36 0.62 -30.65
N PRO A 902 -14.88 -0.07 -31.69
CA PRO A 902 -15.83 -1.15 -31.51
C PRO A 902 -15.17 -2.33 -30.80
N ALA A 903 -15.74 -2.73 -29.67
CA ALA A 903 -15.44 -4.00 -29.04
C ALA A 903 -16.00 -5.12 -29.93
N ALA A 904 -15.16 -6.07 -30.32
CA ALA A 904 -15.52 -7.23 -31.12
C ALA A 904 -16.65 -8.01 -30.42
N LYS A 905 -17.80 -8.11 -31.09
CA LYS A 905 -18.91 -8.99 -30.72
C LYS A 905 -18.46 -10.45 -30.77
N LYS A 906 -18.36 -11.10 -29.62
CA LYS A 906 -18.36 -12.56 -29.54
C LYS A 906 -19.79 -13.06 -29.84
N THR A 907 -20.00 -13.59 -31.01
CA THR A 907 -21.17 -14.38 -31.37
C THR A 907 -21.14 -15.70 -30.63
N THR A 908 -22.01 -15.87 -29.66
CA THR A 908 -22.33 -17.16 -29.05
C THR A 908 -23.31 -17.88 -29.93
N ALA A 909 -22.83 -18.87 -30.66
CA ALA A 909 -23.69 -19.81 -31.36
C ALA A 909 -24.46 -20.68 -30.34
N LYS A 910 -25.79 -20.52 -30.31
CA LYS A 910 -26.70 -21.44 -29.65
C LYS A 910 -26.67 -22.81 -30.36
N LYS A 911 -26.19 -23.84 -29.67
CA LYS A 911 -26.46 -25.22 -30.04
C LYS A 911 -27.74 -25.69 -29.30
N SER A 912 -28.80 -25.89 -30.01
CA SER A 912 -30.02 -26.56 -29.55
C SER A 912 -29.74 -28.04 -29.29
N THR A 913 -30.01 -28.50 -28.08
CA THR A 913 -30.09 -29.94 -27.75
C THR A 913 -31.50 -30.42 -27.96
N ALA A 914 -31.68 -31.26 -28.98
CA ALA A 914 -32.87 -32.09 -29.13
C ALA A 914 -32.74 -33.33 -28.24
N LYS A 915 -33.75 -33.56 -27.43
CA LYS A 915 -33.99 -34.79 -26.68
C LYS A 915 -34.17 -35.96 -27.64
N LYS A 916 -33.56 -37.11 -27.35
CA LYS A 916 -34.13 -38.41 -27.72
C LYS A 916 -33.89 -39.40 -26.57
N THR A 917 -34.99 -39.88 -26.05
CA THR A 917 -35.24 -40.95 -25.10
C THR A 917 -35.10 -42.35 -25.75
N THR A 918 -34.92 -43.34 -24.85
CA THR A 918 -35.09 -44.79 -24.94
C THR A 918 -33.84 -45.61 -25.32
N ALA A 919 -33.50 -46.73 -24.73
CA ALA A 919 -34.09 -47.71 -23.82
C ALA A 919 -33.00 -48.69 -23.37
N LYS A 920 -33.24 -49.31 -22.24
CA LYS A 920 -32.52 -50.46 -21.70
C LYS A 920 -32.34 -51.62 -22.69
N LYS A 921 -31.17 -52.31 -22.64
CA LYS A 921 -31.15 -53.76 -22.46
C LYS A 921 -29.78 -54.30 -22.05
N SER A 922 -29.84 -55.15 -21.06
CA SER A 922 -28.83 -56.02 -20.51
C SER A 922 -28.33 -57.04 -21.49
N THR A 923 -27.10 -57.51 -21.40
CA THR A 923 -26.76 -58.94 -21.26
C THR A 923 -25.23 -59.15 -21.12
N THR A 924 -24.87 -59.74 -20.06
CA THR A 924 -23.86 -60.74 -19.70
C THR A 924 -23.11 -61.44 -20.84
N ALA A 925 -21.81 -61.58 -20.65
CA ALA A 925 -21.02 -62.82 -20.51
C ALA A 925 -19.62 -62.71 -21.12
N LYS A 926 -18.63 -62.94 -20.26
CA LYS A 926 -17.66 -64.00 -20.18
C LYS A 926 -16.50 -64.10 -21.18
N LYS A 927 -15.28 -64.08 -20.51
CA LYS A 927 -14.13 -65.00 -20.75
C LYS A 927 -13.42 -64.93 -22.11
N THR A 928 -12.15 -64.91 -22.22
CA THR A 928 -10.99 -65.64 -21.68
C THR A 928 -9.69 -65.04 -22.28
N ALA A 929 -8.70 -64.86 -21.50
CA ALA A 929 -7.36 -65.41 -21.44
C ALA A 929 -6.62 -65.78 -22.73
N ALA A 930 -5.40 -65.26 -22.89
CA ALA A 930 -4.11 -65.89 -23.08
C ALA A 930 -3.18 -64.85 -23.79
N LYS A 931 -2.04 -64.46 -23.24
CA LYS A 931 -0.72 -65.00 -23.14
C LYS A 931 0.10 -65.02 -24.45
N LYS A 932 1.28 -64.41 -24.37
CA LYS A 932 2.54 -64.58 -25.10
C LYS A 932 2.62 -63.73 -26.43
N ASP A 933 3.69 -63.01 -26.71
CA ASP A 933 5.11 -63.09 -26.27
C ASP A 933 5.62 -61.63 -26.01
#